data_082952f523c0acf6ae509edd4e9f8460
#
_entry.id   082952f523c0acf6ae509edd4e9f8460
#
_cell.length_a   1.000
_cell.length_b   1.000
_cell.length_c   1.000
_cell.angle_alpha   90.00
_cell.angle_beta   90.00
_cell.angle_gamma   90.00
#
_symmetry.space_group_name_H-M   'P 1'
#
loop_
_entity.id
_entity.type
_entity.pdbx_description
1 polymer ?
#
loop_
_entity_poly.entity_id
_entity_poly.type
_entity_poly.pdbx_seq_one_letter_code
_entity_poly.pdbx_strand_id
1 'polypeptide(L)'
;MKLIDLLVQEVRASAAYNSNVQAAPNVILWTDKLRQWESALPMLQAALPELIVLGNYAPERKTGPAIWIKCVVEGVLPDVELPAGRTPIVYLPGFERRDLRAIAACPDSLKPLAELQYRGCWWIYSNAGRDWTANAFLVSSNGGAGLDVAKDEKTQQVMLRVLPEILESDREDLSNRRLEAADFNKLVSSDPVRDLLSWMNDSQACRERWESSRWQALVGICETEYHFHPEQDGELTAAELLCQRQGSWEGVWQRFLESCTHYPQLPQLLLKVQADLAASGASYPSINASEEQQLERDLNGLLQLDPAKARLSIGQLESRHAERRNWVWHALAMAPLAGVLEHLAEIANATSNTFSGTDPEEMASQYRESYWRADDHALRALAYPLSPGLQALVQGLLDLIYTPWLDGVTRNFQSLVRSKGYPGIDQVNEATAEYAVAGEAVFFVDGLRFDTAQRLAAKLQGLGEIQLDSNWAALPSVTATAKAAVTPVHDRLTGRLTDRDFEPSLADDDKDFSSHYLRKFLNEKGWQYLEEGGAGDPASNAWLQSGDIDKEGHVKGLKLAARIDTLLDEVVERAEELIAAGWRKIRIVTDHGWILTPRPMSKVDLPKHLTETRWGRCAVIKDSVDSGYQQVGWYWNSAVSIAMAPGVCSFKAGQNYDHGGLSLQECMTPVIQIRNTKAVTAVSAVTATLSDIRWLGLTCKIQAETTADGVLAVLRTHPADPDSEITKRKPLKDGKCSLLVDDQFEGSSAVLVLLDDQGNVLAKKPTLVGDE
;
A
#
# COMPACT_ATOMS: atom_id res chain seq x y z
N MET A 1 10.62 -0.07 -30.65
CA MET A 1 11.27 1.17 -30.16
C MET A 1 12.36 0.76 -29.18
N LYS A 2 13.60 1.22 -29.42
CA LYS A 2 14.71 0.92 -28.51
C LYS A 2 14.49 1.54 -27.13
N LEU A 3 14.97 0.88 -26.09
CA LEU A 3 14.84 1.40 -24.72
C LEU A 3 15.64 2.68 -24.49
N ILE A 4 16.75 2.87 -25.20
CA ILE A 4 17.49 4.16 -25.16
C ILE A 4 16.64 5.31 -25.69
N ASP A 5 15.85 5.12 -26.75
CA ASP A 5 14.98 6.17 -27.30
C ASP A 5 13.88 6.56 -26.30
N LEU A 6 13.31 5.56 -25.63
CA LEU A 6 12.34 5.78 -24.54
C LEU A 6 12.96 6.59 -23.39
N LEU A 7 14.16 6.20 -22.94
CA LEU A 7 14.89 6.88 -21.89
C LEU A 7 15.14 8.35 -22.27
N VAL A 8 15.64 8.59 -23.49
CA VAL A 8 15.88 9.95 -24.03
C VAL A 8 14.60 10.77 -24.03
N GLN A 9 13.49 10.18 -24.47
CA GLN A 9 12.19 10.84 -24.47
C GLN A 9 11.74 11.22 -23.05
N GLU A 10 11.82 10.31 -22.09
CA GLU A 10 11.39 10.54 -20.70
C GLU A 10 12.28 11.54 -19.96
N VAL A 11 13.59 11.48 -20.16
CA VAL A 11 14.51 12.46 -19.57
C VAL A 11 14.18 13.87 -20.09
N ARG A 12 14.00 14.04 -21.41
CA ARG A 12 13.65 15.33 -22.01
C ARG A 12 12.26 15.80 -21.61
N ALA A 13 11.29 14.88 -21.45
CA ALA A 13 9.94 15.22 -21.03
C ALA A 13 9.88 15.79 -19.61
N SER A 14 10.86 15.47 -18.74
CA SER A 14 10.94 16.06 -17.40
C SER A 14 11.12 17.58 -17.38
N ALA A 15 11.60 18.17 -18.48
CA ALA A 15 11.69 19.63 -18.65
C ALA A 15 10.39 20.28 -19.15
N ALA A 16 9.31 19.53 -19.31
CA ALA A 16 8.02 20.10 -19.69
C ALA A 16 7.50 21.05 -18.61
N TYR A 17 7.04 22.23 -18.99
CA TYR A 17 6.55 23.26 -18.08
C TYR A 17 5.35 24.01 -18.68
N ASN A 18 4.55 24.61 -17.80
CA ASN A 18 3.46 25.48 -18.21
C ASN A 18 3.94 26.92 -18.29
N SER A 19 4.17 27.42 -19.52
CA SER A 19 4.68 28.78 -19.78
C SER A 19 3.80 29.90 -19.23
N ASN A 20 2.55 29.62 -18.87
CA ASN A 20 1.65 30.65 -18.30
C ASN A 20 1.90 30.90 -16.81
N VAL A 21 2.53 29.94 -16.10
CA VAL A 21 2.71 29.98 -14.62
C VAL A 21 4.14 29.69 -14.19
N GLN A 22 5.00 29.21 -15.08
CA GLN A 22 6.35 28.76 -14.74
C GLN A 22 7.37 29.28 -15.77
N ALA A 23 8.60 29.55 -15.33
CA ALA A 23 9.73 29.75 -16.20
C ALA A 23 10.24 28.43 -16.76
N ALA A 24 10.83 28.45 -17.96
CA ALA A 24 11.49 27.28 -18.52
C ALA A 24 12.63 26.82 -17.61
N PRO A 25 12.73 25.51 -17.33
CA PRO A 25 13.85 24.99 -16.52
C PRO A 25 15.17 25.16 -17.28
N ASN A 26 16.17 25.70 -16.59
CA ASN A 26 17.49 25.96 -17.17
C ASN A 26 18.36 24.69 -17.27
N VAL A 27 17.99 23.63 -16.53
CA VAL A 27 18.74 22.39 -16.44
C VAL A 27 17.84 21.24 -15.99
N ILE A 28 18.13 20.02 -16.42
CA ILE A 28 17.59 18.79 -15.88
C ILE A 28 18.66 18.17 -15.00
N LEU A 29 18.35 17.93 -13.72
CA LEU A 29 19.24 17.28 -12.77
C LEU A 29 18.93 15.79 -12.70
N TRP A 30 19.93 14.97 -12.95
CA TRP A 30 19.86 13.50 -12.94
C TRP A 30 20.81 12.97 -11.86
N THR A 31 20.24 12.61 -10.71
CA THR A 31 20.99 11.99 -9.60
C THR A 31 21.10 10.48 -9.75
N ASP A 32 22.26 9.93 -9.38
CA ASP A 32 22.51 8.50 -9.36
C ASP A 32 23.42 8.12 -8.20
N LYS A 33 22.84 8.03 -7.00
CA LYS A 33 23.58 7.70 -5.76
C LYS A 33 24.36 6.39 -5.85
N LEU A 34 23.78 5.39 -6.50
CA LEU A 34 24.33 4.03 -6.59
C LEU A 34 25.20 3.82 -7.82
N ARG A 35 25.40 4.85 -8.65
CA ARG A 35 26.18 4.81 -9.90
C ARG A 35 25.73 3.74 -10.88
N GLN A 36 24.43 3.49 -10.96
CA GLN A 36 23.85 2.42 -11.77
C GLN A 36 23.90 2.71 -13.28
N TRP A 37 23.91 3.98 -13.67
CA TRP A 37 23.91 4.43 -15.06
C TRP A 37 25.33 4.61 -15.64
N GLU A 38 26.37 4.49 -14.80
CA GLU A 38 27.76 4.77 -15.23
C GLU A 38 28.23 3.89 -16.40
N SER A 39 27.85 2.59 -16.42
CA SER A 39 28.21 1.70 -17.53
C SER A 39 27.64 2.12 -18.88
N ALA A 40 26.49 2.81 -18.86
CA ALA A 40 25.81 3.27 -20.07
C ALA A 40 26.18 4.72 -20.48
N LEU A 41 27.01 5.43 -19.71
CA LEU A 41 27.33 6.84 -19.98
C LEU A 41 27.82 7.14 -21.40
N PRO A 42 28.71 6.36 -22.04
CA PRO A 42 29.15 6.64 -23.39
C PRO A 42 27.98 6.65 -24.40
N MET A 43 27.06 5.69 -24.25
CA MET A 43 25.85 5.58 -25.05
C MET A 43 24.87 6.73 -24.77
N LEU A 44 24.67 7.04 -23.48
CA LEU A 44 23.81 8.12 -23.04
C LEU A 44 24.30 9.48 -23.54
N GLN A 45 25.60 9.75 -23.54
CA GLN A 45 26.17 10.97 -24.10
C GLN A 45 26.04 11.04 -25.63
N ALA A 46 26.08 9.92 -26.32
CA ALA A 46 25.82 9.86 -27.77
C ALA A 46 24.34 10.16 -28.09
N ALA A 47 23.40 9.61 -27.28
CA ALA A 47 21.95 9.81 -27.46
C ALA A 47 21.45 11.15 -26.92
N LEU A 48 22.12 11.70 -25.92
CA LEU A 48 21.83 12.99 -25.25
C LEU A 48 23.05 13.91 -25.36
N PRO A 49 23.27 14.55 -26.52
CA PRO A 49 24.43 15.44 -26.70
C PRO A 49 24.43 16.66 -25.76
N GLU A 50 23.30 16.96 -25.08
CA GLU A 50 23.15 17.94 -24.02
C GLU A 50 23.56 17.42 -22.62
N LEU A 51 24.00 16.16 -22.47
CA LEU A 51 24.36 15.55 -21.20
C LEU A 51 25.79 15.94 -20.77
N ILE A 52 25.87 16.47 -19.56
CA ILE A 52 27.12 16.86 -18.88
C ILE A 52 27.28 15.98 -17.64
N VAL A 53 28.47 15.54 -17.36
CA VAL A 53 28.75 14.59 -16.26
C VAL A 53 29.58 15.25 -15.17
N LEU A 54 29.19 15.09 -13.91
CA LEU A 54 30.01 15.50 -12.78
C LEU A 54 31.16 14.51 -12.58
N GLY A 55 32.39 15.02 -12.60
CA GLY A 55 33.57 14.17 -12.47
C GLY A 55 34.88 14.93 -12.59
N ASN A 56 35.94 14.23 -12.92
CA ASN A 56 37.23 14.84 -13.22
C ASN A 56 37.14 15.68 -14.50
N TYR A 57 37.98 16.70 -14.58
CA TYR A 57 37.98 17.63 -15.70
C TYR A 57 38.41 16.93 -17.01
N ALA A 58 37.49 16.76 -17.92
CA ALA A 58 37.64 16.18 -19.27
C ALA A 58 36.61 16.82 -20.22
N PRO A 59 36.80 18.06 -20.64
CA PRO A 59 35.80 18.84 -21.41
C PRO A 59 35.44 18.19 -22.75
N GLU A 60 36.34 17.47 -23.37
CA GLU A 60 36.14 16.70 -24.60
C GLU A 60 35.11 15.57 -24.42
N ARG A 61 34.88 15.11 -23.18
CA ARG A 61 33.88 14.12 -22.78
C ARG A 61 32.68 14.75 -22.08
N LYS A 62 32.59 16.07 -22.10
CA LYS A 62 31.57 16.85 -21.36
C LYS A 62 31.49 16.46 -19.86
N THR A 63 32.67 16.20 -19.27
CA THR A 63 32.80 15.81 -17.86
C THR A 63 33.65 16.85 -17.15
N GLY A 64 33.29 17.22 -15.93
CA GLY A 64 34.07 18.16 -15.13
C GLY A 64 33.53 18.41 -13.72
N PRO A 65 34.28 19.15 -12.90
CA PRO A 65 33.86 19.51 -11.55
C PRO A 65 32.65 20.47 -11.57
N ALA A 66 31.95 20.55 -10.45
CA ALA A 66 30.70 21.30 -10.32
C ALA A 66 30.79 22.76 -10.78
N ILE A 67 31.90 23.45 -10.48
CA ILE A 67 32.09 24.84 -10.94
C ILE A 67 32.16 24.94 -12.46
N TRP A 68 32.85 24.00 -13.11
CA TRP A 68 32.93 23.94 -14.57
C TRP A 68 31.55 23.66 -15.18
N ILE A 69 30.79 22.68 -14.63
CA ILE A 69 29.42 22.35 -15.08
C ILE A 69 28.53 23.59 -14.99
N LYS A 70 28.59 24.32 -13.88
CA LYS A 70 27.84 25.58 -13.73
C LYS A 70 28.15 26.57 -14.84
N CYS A 71 29.43 26.76 -15.16
CA CYS A 71 29.85 27.64 -16.22
C CYS A 71 29.35 27.17 -17.61
N VAL A 72 29.33 25.86 -17.86
CA VAL A 72 28.77 25.27 -19.10
C VAL A 72 27.28 25.52 -19.19
N VAL A 73 26.51 25.26 -18.13
CA VAL A 73 25.05 25.46 -18.09
C VAL A 73 24.69 26.95 -18.29
N GLU A 74 25.46 27.87 -17.73
CA GLU A 74 25.25 29.32 -17.89
C GLU A 74 25.80 29.86 -19.23
N GLY A 75 26.39 28.99 -20.07
CA GLY A 75 26.86 29.40 -21.43
C GLY A 75 28.08 30.34 -21.42
N VAL A 76 28.86 30.39 -20.35
CA VAL A 76 30.03 31.26 -20.22
C VAL A 76 31.34 30.64 -20.70
N LEU A 77 31.30 29.36 -21.10
CA LEU A 77 32.45 28.64 -21.67
C LEU A 77 32.25 28.44 -23.19
N PRO A 78 32.94 29.21 -24.04
CA PRO A 78 32.73 29.14 -25.49
C PRO A 78 33.22 27.84 -26.15
N ASP A 79 34.08 27.09 -25.47
CA ASP A 79 34.68 25.87 -26.01
C ASP A 79 33.81 24.62 -25.78
N VAL A 80 32.66 24.75 -25.10
CA VAL A 80 31.71 23.66 -24.84
C VAL A 80 30.36 24.00 -25.47
N GLU A 81 30.13 23.50 -26.66
CA GLU A 81 28.85 23.68 -27.35
C GLU A 81 27.80 22.66 -26.86
N LEU A 82 26.68 23.18 -26.38
CA LEU A 82 25.47 22.41 -26.15
C LEU A 82 24.46 22.62 -27.26
N PRO A 83 23.64 21.62 -27.61
CA PRO A 83 22.64 21.74 -28.66
C PRO A 83 21.68 22.91 -28.41
N ALA A 84 21.53 23.80 -29.36
CA ALA A 84 20.61 24.93 -29.26
C ALA A 84 19.15 24.47 -29.10
N GLY A 85 18.42 25.12 -28.19
CA GLY A 85 17.00 24.78 -27.91
C GLY A 85 16.80 23.48 -27.10
N ARG A 86 17.86 22.91 -26.54
CA ARG A 86 17.77 21.77 -25.61
C ARG A 86 18.13 22.23 -24.20
N THR A 87 17.38 21.74 -23.21
CA THR A 87 17.70 21.96 -21.80
C THR A 87 18.92 21.12 -21.44
N PRO A 88 20.00 21.68 -20.91
CA PRO A 88 21.16 20.93 -20.46
C PRO A 88 20.77 19.87 -19.42
N ILE A 89 21.40 18.70 -19.46
CA ILE A 89 21.19 17.61 -18.51
C ILE A 89 22.50 17.46 -17.70
N VAL A 90 22.40 17.46 -16.39
CA VAL A 90 23.54 17.28 -15.48
C VAL A 90 23.39 15.96 -14.74
N TYR A 91 24.24 15.01 -15.07
CA TYR A 91 24.32 13.71 -14.38
C TYR A 91 25.26 13.79 -13.18
N LEU A 92 24.77 13.34 -12.03
CA LEU A 92 25.41 13.46 -10.72
C LEU A 92 25.68 12.06 -10.12
N PRO A 93 26.75 11.35 -10.52
CA PRO A 93 27.08 10.03 -10.03
C PRO A 93 27.49 10.06 -8.55
N GLY A 94 26.94 9.17 -7.75
CA GLY A 94 27.24 9.06 -6.33
C GLY A 94 26.49 10.03 -5.42
N PHE A 95 25.58 10.83 -5.97
CA PHE A 95 24.79 11.83 -5.23
C PHE A 95 23.30 11.60 -5.41
N GLU A 96 22.53 12.00 -4.39
CA GLU A 96 21.07 12.02 -4.38
C GLU A 96 20.54 13.46 -4.26
N ARG A 97 19.26 13.69 -4.51
CA ARG A 97 18.67 15.04 -4.50
C ARG A 97 18.86 15.80 -3.21
N ARG A 98 18.80 15.11 -2.06
CA ARG A 98 18.99 15.74 -0.75
C ARG A 98 20.38 16.35 -0.59
N ASP A 99 21.39 15.84 -1.26
CA ASP A 99 22.76 16.38 -1.21
C ASP A 99 22.87 17.80 -1.77
N LEU A 100 21.91 18.23 -2.59
CA LEU A 100 21.82 19.58 -3.16
C LEU A 100 20.86 20.50 -2.41
N ARG A 101 19.89 19.97 -1.63
CA ARG A 101 18.79 20.74 -1.06
C ARG A 101 19.22 21.77 -0.03
N ALA A 102 20.12 21.44 0.84
CA ALA A 102 20.60 22.32 1.90
C ALA A 102 21.97 22.88 1.53
N ILE A 103 22.05 24.12 1.09
CA ILE A 103 23.33 24.76 0.67
C ILE A 103 24.41 24.68 1.76
N ALA A 104 24.02 24.77 3.04
CA ALA A 104 24.93 24.70 4.16
C ALA A 104 25.47 23.27 4.42
N ALA A 105 24.67 22.24 4.11
CA ALA A 105 25.02 20.82 4.25
C ALA A 105 25.47 20.18 2.93
N CYS A 106 25.34 20.92 1.82
CA CYS A 106 25.74 20.43 0.52
C CYS A 106 27.25 20.15 0.49
N PRO A 107 27.69 18.96 0.03
CA PRO A 107 29.10 18.66 -0.14
C PRO A 107 29.83 19.75 -0.93
N ASP A 108 31.06 20.11 -0.50
CA ASP A 108 31.82 21.17 -1.18
C ASP A 108 32.00 20.92 -2.68
N SER A 109 32.08 19.65 -3.08
CA SER A 109 32.15 19.23 -4.48
C SER A 109 30.88 19.57 -5.28
N LEU A 110 29.72 19.78 -4.65
CA LEU A 110 28.45 20.10 -5.30
C LEU A 110 27.99 21.55 -5.10
N LYS A 111 28.55 22.28 -4.13
CA LYS A 111 28.12 23.66 -3.78
C LYS A 111 27.90 24.57 -4.98
N PRO A 112 28.75 24.58 -6.02
CA PRO A 112 28.51 25.41 -7.22
C PRO A 112 27.23 25.08 -7.97
N LEU A 113 26.69 23.85 -7.82
CA LEU A 113 25.48 23.39 -8.50
C LEU A 113 24.21 23.56 -7.64
N ALA A 114 24.35 23.88 -6.35
CA ALA A 114 23.24 23.88 -5.40
C ALA A 114 22.08 24.84 -5.79
N GLU A 115 22.39 25.96 -6.46
CA GLU A 115 21.36 26.89 -6.93
C GLU A 115 20.59 26.38 -8.14
N LEU A 116 21.16 25.47 -8.91
CA LEU A 116 20.53 24.96 -10.14
C LEU A 116 19.23 24.18 -9.84
N GLN A 117 19.09 23.65 -8.63
CA GLN A 117 17.86 23.00 -8.20
C GLN A 117 16.64 23.93 -8.21
N TYR A 118 16.82 25.22 -8.00
CA TYR A 118 15.73 26.23 -7.97
C TYR A 118 15.39 26.78 -9.36
N ARG A 119 16.29 26.60 -10.32
CA ARG A 119 16.14 27.10 -11.71
C ARG A 119 15.98 25.96 -12.71
N GLY A 120 16.08 24.71 -12.24
CA GLY A 120 16.01 23.49 -13.02
C GLY A 120 14.83 22.62 -12.63
N CYS A 121 14.81 21.43 -13.21
CA CYS A 121 13.90 20.34 -12.88
C CYS A 121 14.71 19.07 -12.59
N TRP A 122 14.04 18.08 -11.98
CA TRP A 122 14.64 16.80 -11.65
C TRP A 122 14.08 15.72 -12.57
N TRP A 123 14.93 14.84 -13.04
CA TRP A 123 14.47 13.59 -13.63
C TRP A 123 14.19 12.59 -12.54
N ILE A 124 12.93 12.47 -12.15
CA ILE A 124 12.45 11.68 -11.03
C ILE A 124 11.27 10.80 -11.42
N TYR A 125 11.09 9.71 -10.67
CA TYR A 125 9.92 8.87 -10.77
C TYR A 125 8.69 9.61 -10.22
N SER A 126 7.76 9.96 -11.12
CA SER A 126 6.68 10.91 -10.87
C SER A 126 5.71 10.49 -9.74
N ASN A 127 5.48 9.18 -9.56
CA ASN A 127 4.51 8.68 -8.56
C ASN A 127 5.07 8.61 -7.14
N ALA A 128 6.39 8.55 -6.97
CA ALA A 128 7.02 8.41 -5.66
C ALA A 128 8.02 9.52 -5.33
N GLY A 129 8.24 10.47 -6.25
CA GLY A 129 9.24 11.53 -6.08
C GLY A 129 10.66 11.01 -5.78
N ARG A 130 10.96 9.78 -6.17
CA ARG A 130 12.28 9.12 -5.96
C ARG A 130 13.17 9.29 -7.18
N ASP A 131 14.46 9.13 -6.99
CA ASP A 131 15.41 9.15 -8.10
C ASP A 131 15.26 7.89 -8.96
N TRP A 132 15.40 8.01 -10.27
CA TRP A 132 15.36 6.87 -11.17
C TRP A 132 16.60 5.99 -10.99
N THR A 133 16.41 4.77 -10.51
CA THR A 133 17.39 3.70 -10.63
C THR A 133 17.21 2.99 -11.98
N ALA A 134 18.24 2.30 -12.46
CA ALA A 134 18.13 1.52 -13.69
C ALA A 134 17.00 0.49 -13.63
N ASN A 135 16.89 -0.22 -12.51
CA ASN A 135 15.79 -1.17 -12.29
C ASN A 135 14.41 -0.50 -12.27
N ALA A 136 14.27 0.64 -11.57
CA ALA A 136 13.01 1.36 -11.53
C ALA A 136 12.55 1.82 -12.92
N PHE A 137 13.47 2.30 -13.76
CA PHE A 137 13.17 2.66 -15.14
C PHE A 137 12.73 1.46 -15.97
N LEU A 138 13.40 0.32 -15.83
CA LEU A 138 13.05 -0.87 -16.59
C LEU A 138 11.68 -1.42 -16.19
N VAL A 139 11.31 -1.40 -14.91
CA VAL A 139 10.09 -2.05 -14.39
C VAL A 139 8.86 -1.14 -14.45
N SER A 140 9.03 0.17 -14.30
CA SER A 140 7.89 1.09 -14.24
C SER A 140 7.11 1.14 -15.56
N SER A 141 5.79 1.00 -15.48
CA SER A 141 4.87 1.23 -16.61
C SER A 141 4.57 2.71 -16.85
N ASN A 142 4.90 3.60 -15.90
CA ASN A 142 4.66 5.04 -16.00
C ASN A 142 6.01 5.77 -16.05
N GLY A 143 6.34 6.33 -17.20
CA GLY A 143 7.62 7.00 -17.44
C GLY A 143 8.83 6.05 -17.52
N GLY A 144 8.62 4.75 -17.69
CA GLY A 144 9.63 3.74 -17.81
C GLY A 144 9.27 2.65 -18.83
N ALA A 145 10.06 1.59 -18.87
CA ALA A 145 9.95 0.55 -19.88
C ALA A 145 8.79 -0.44 -19.64
N GLY A 146 8.30 -0.61 -18.40
CA GLY A 146 7.22 -1.53 -18.06
C GLY A 146 7.57 -3.00 -18.25
N LEU A 147 8.82 -3.37 -17.97
CA LEU A 147 9.33 -4.74 -18.10
C LEU A 147 9.13 -5.49 -16.78
N ASP A 148 8.95 -6.81 -16.86
CA ASP A 148 8.96 -7.68 -15.69
C ASP A 148 10.40 -8.16 -15.42
N VAL A 149 11.05 -7.62 -14.39
CA VAL A 149 12.43 -7.97 -14.00
C VAL A 149 12.42 -8.67 -12.65
N ALA A 150 13.08 -9.81 -12.55
CA ALA A 150 13.21 -10.55 -11.31
C ALA A 150 14.01 -9.74 -10.26
N LYS A 151 13.60 -9.87 -9.00
CA LYS A 151 14.12 -9.03 -7.90
C LYS A 151 15.32 -9.64 -7.17
N ASP A 152 15.74 -10.84 -7.54
CA ASP A 152 16.90 -11.51 -6.92
C ASP A 152 18.20 -10.76 -7.20
N GLU A 153 19.13 -10.84 -6.26
CA GLU A 153 20.40 -10.11 -6.31
C GLU A 153 21.24 -10.43 -7.55
N LYS A 154 21.25 -11.69 -7.97
CA LYS A 154 21.99 -12.15 -9.15
C LYS A 154 21.46 -11.48 -10.43
N THR A 155 20.15 -11.44 -10.59
CA THR A 155 19.49 -10.76 -11.71
C THR A 155 19.80 -9.26 -11.72
N GLN A 156 19.75 -8.60 -10.58
CA GLN A 156 20.03 -7.17 -10.47
C GLN A 156 21.50 -6.85 -10.80
N GLN A 157 22.44 -7.68 -10.36
CA GLN A 157 23.87 -7.52 -10.69
C GLN A 157 24.13 -7.70 -12.19
N VAL A 158 23.56 -8.73 -12.81
CA VAL A 158 23.71 -8.96 -14.25
C VAL A 158 23.08 -7.84 -15.06
N MET A 159 21.85 -7.42 -14.70
CA MET A 159 21.14 -6.31 -15.34
C MET A 159 22.02 -5.03 -15.38
N LEU A 160 22.63 -4.65 -14.28
CA LEU A 160 23.49 -3.47 -14.23
C LEU A 160 24.76 -3.62 -15.08
N ARG A 161 25.30 -4.83 -15.16
CA ARG A 161 26.50 -5.13 -15.95
C ARG A 161 26.25 -5.00 -17.46
N VAL A 162 25.06 -5.43 -17.93
CA VAL A 162 24.69 -5.43 -19.35
C VAL A 162 23.68 -4.33 -19.69
N LEU A 163 23.65 -3.26 -18.87
CA LEU A 163 22.71 -2.15 -19.08
C LEU A 163 22.83 -1.49 -20.46
N PRO A 164 24.03 -1.30 -21.05
CA PRO A 164 24.15 -0.79 -22.42
C PRO A 164 23.41 -1.64 -23.45
N GLU A 165 23.58 -2.97 -23.40
CA GLU A 165 22.95 -3.92 -24.31
C GLU A 165 21.41 -3.95 -24.11
N ILE A 166 20.96 -3.81 -22.87
CA ILE A 166 19.52 -3.67 -22.55
C ILE A 166 18.97 -2.41 -23.20
N LEU A 167 19.65 -1.29 -23.08
CA LEU A 167 19.20 0.00 -23.65
C LEU A 167 19.18 0.01 -25.17
N GLU A 168 20.05 -0.77 -25.82
CA GLU A 168 20.06 -0.95 -27.26
C GLU A 168 18.95 -1.89 -27.77
N SER A 169 18.41 -2.72 -26.91
CA SER A 169 17.38 -3.68 -27.26
C SER A 169 16.03 -3.00 -27.54
N ASP A 170 15.26 -3.62 -28.43
CA ASP A 170 13.87 -3.20 -28.60
C ASP A 170 13.02 -3.59 -27.38
N ARG A 171 12.19 -2.65 -26.91
CA ARG A 171 11.28 -2.88 -25.80
C ARG A 171 10.41 -4.12 -26.01
N GLU A 172 9.93 -4.34 -27.22
CA GLU A 172 9.07 -5.46 -27.59
C GLU A 172 9.75 -6.81 -27.38
N ASP A 173 11.05 -6.91 -27.64
CA ASP A 173 11.83 -8.13 -27.47
C ASP A 173 12.03 -8.51 -26.00
N LEU A 174 11.94 -7.55 -25.09
CA LEU A 174 12.09 -7.72 -23.65
C LEU A 174 10.76 -7.74 -22.88
N SER A 175 9.66 -7.24 -23.48
CA SER A 175 8.42 -6.97 -22.76
C SER A 175 7.55 -8.21 -22.50
N ASN A 176 7.65 -9.29 -23.25
CA ASN A 176 6.71 -10.42 -23.20
C ASN A 176 7.25 -11.62 -22.42
N ARG A 177 8.04 -11.39 -21.38
CA ARG A 177 8.62 -12.42 -20.52
C ARG A 177 9.14 -11.82 -19.22
N ARG A 178 9.24 -12.63 -18.19
CA ARG A 178 10.00 -12.30 -17.00
C ARG A 178 11.49 -12.35 -17.31
N LEU A 179 12.20 -11.29 -16.97
CA LEU A 179 13.63 -11.14 -17.20
C LEU A 179 14.42 -11.57 -15.97
N GLU A 180 15.31 -12.55 -16.15
CA GLU A 180 16.19 -13.06 -15.13
C GLU A 180 17.66 -12.91 -15.54
N ALA A 181 18.61 -13.23 -14.64
CA ALA A 181 20.05 -13.16 -14.91
C ALA A 181 20.45 -13.89 -16.20
N ALA A 182 19.82 -15.04 -16.48
CA ALA A 182 20.05 -15.78 -17.70
C ALA A 182 19.61 -15.02 -18.95
N ASP A 183 18.48 -14.31 -18.90
CA ASP A 183 17.96 -13.52 -20.02
C ASP A 183 18.86 -12.35 -20.35
N PHE A 184 19.33 -11.62 -19.33
CA PHE A 184 20.28 -10.54 -19.52
C PHE A 184 21.63 -11.00 -20.05
N ASN A 185 22.14 -12.15 -19.59
CA ASN A 185 23.35 -12.76 -20.16
C ASN A 185 23.15 -13.17 -21.61
N LYS A 186 21.94 -13.53 -22.02
CA LYS A 186 21.60 -13.98 -23.38
C LYS A 186 21.37 -12.84 -24.39
N LEU A 187 21.42 -11.59 -23.96
CA LEU A 187 21.49 -10.47 -24.93
C LEU A 187 22.76 -10.56 -25.79
N VAL A 188 23.72 -11.36 -25.36
CA VAL A 188 24.95 -11.67 -26.08
C VAL A 188 24.90 -13.05 -26.78
N SER A 189 23.89 -13.93 -26.53
CA SER A 189 23.76 -15.26 -27.15
C SER A 189 22.31 -15.65 -27.41
N SER A 190 22.03 -16.31 -28.53
CA SER A 190 20.68 -16.77 -28.89
C SER A 190 20.12 -17.80 -27.91
N ASP A 191 18.81 -17.66 -27.55
CA ASP A 191 18.07 -18.63 -26.74
C ASP A 191 17.05 -19.38 -27.60
N PRO A 192 17.37 -20.64 -28.03
CA PRO A 192 16.49 -21.39 -28.91
C PRO A 192 15.13 -21.71 -28.30
N VAL A 193 15.06 -21.95 -26.98
CA VAL A 193 13.82 -22.27 -26.28
C VAL A 193 12.88 -21.06 -26.30
N ARG A 194 13.43 -19.88 -26.03
CA ARG A 194 12.65 -18.64 -26.09
C ARG A 194 12.19 -18.35 -27.52
N ASP A 195 13.05 -18.54 -28.48
CA ASP A 195 12.73 -18.28 -29.87
C ASP A 195 11.63 -19.25 -30.36
N LEU A 196 11.68 -20.51 -29.93
CA LEU A 196 10.62 -21.50 -30.19
C LEU A 196 9.29 -21.11 -29.56
N LEU A 197 9.28 -20.74 -28.26
CA LEU A 197 8.07 -20.29 -27.57
C LEU A 197 7.51 -18.99 -28.19
N SER A 198 8.37 -18.04 -28.58
CA SER A 198 7.97 -16.82 -29.26
C SER A 198 7.32 -17.10 -30.62
N TRP A 199 7.91 -18.02 -31.37
CA TRP A 199 7.34 -18.45 -32.65
C TRP A 199 6.00 -19.16 -32.48
N MET A 200 5.87 -20.06 -31.49
CA MET A 200 4.59 -20.72 -31.18
C MET A 200 3.52 -19.72 -30.73
N ASN A 201 3.94 -18.66 -30.04
CA ASN A 201 3.02 -17.62 -29.58
C ASN A 201 2.50 -16.74 -30.73
N ASP A 202 3.38 -16.35 -31.67
CA ASP A 202 3.03 -15.54 -32.84
C ASP A 202 4.04 -15.81 -33.97
N SER A 203 3.76 -16.80 -34.78
CA SER A 203 4.65 -17.23 -35.84
C SER A 203 4.79 -16.19 -36.94
N GLN A 204 3.70 -15.48 -37.27
CA GLN A 204 3.71 -14.47 -38.32
C GLN A 204 4.59 -13.28 -37.90
N ALA A 205 4.39 -12.73 -36.71
CA ALA A 205 5.21 -11.61 -36.23
C ALA A 205 6.69 -11.99 -36.09
N CYS A 206 7.01 -13.22 -35.73
CA CYS A 206 8.39 -13.71 -35.68
C CYS A 206 9.03 -13.77 -37.08
N ARG A 207 8.28 -14.26 -38.07
CA ARG A 207 8.79 -14.33 -39.49
C ARG A 207 9.01 -12.93 -40.08
N GLU A 208 8.17 -11.97 -39.75
CA GLU A 208 8.29 -10.58 -40.24
C GLU A 208 9.48 -9.84 -39.62
N ARG A 209 9.75 -10.10 -38.32
CA ARG A 209 10.80 -9.39 -37.56
C ARG A 209 12.16 -10.00 -37.60
N TRP A 210 12.28 -11.35 -37.75
CA TRP A 210 13.55 -12.02 -37.65
C TRP A 210 14.30 -12.01 -38.97
N GLU A 211 15.60 -11.74 -38.89
CA GLU A 211 16.50 -11.91 -40.02
C GLU A 211 16.51 -13.34 -40.47
N SER A 212 16.75 -13.56 -41.76
CA SER A 212 16.79 -14.89 -42.37
C SER A 212 17.77 -15.83 -41.66
N SER A 213 18.89 -15.31 -41.20
CA SER A 213 19.91 -16.07 -40.46
C SER A 213 19.38 -16.59 -39.10
N ARG A 214 18.66 -15.78 -38.35
CA ARG A 214 18.05 -16.18 -37.07
C ARG A 214 16.95 -17.21 -37.27
N TRP A 215 16.14 -17.03 -38.32
CA TRP A 215 15.08 -17.98 -38.65
C TRP A 215 15.67 -19.36 -39.04
N GLN A 216 16.67 -19.40 -39.94
CA GLN A 216 17.34 -20.65 -40.33
C GLN A 216 18.04 -21.32 -39.15
N ALA A 217 18.62 -20.56 -38.24
CA ALA A 217 19.20 -21.11 -37.01
C ALA A 217 18.14 -21.79 -36.14
N LEU A 218 16.97 -21.16 -35.93
CA LEU A 218 15.87 -21.78 -35.20
C LEU A 218 15.40 -23.06 -35.85
N VAL A 219 15.17 -23.07 -37.18
CA VAL A 219 14.71 -24.26 -37.91
C VAL A 219 15.72 -25.41 -37.73
N GLY A 220 17.03 -25.16 -37.91
CA GLY A 220 18.06 -26.20 -37.76
C GLY A 220 18.17 -26.73 -36.32
N ILE A 221 17.97 -25.88 -35.29
CA ILE A 221 17.94 -26.31 -33.88
C ILE A 221 16.68 -27.12 -33.61
N CYS A 222 15.52 -26.72 -34.14
CA CYS A 222 14.27 -27.46 -33.97
C CYS A 222 14.36 -28.86 -34.58
N GLU A 223 14.96 -29.00 -35.74
CA GLU A 223 15.18 -30.32 -36.37
C GLU A 223 16.09 -31.22 -35.54
N THR A 224 17.20 -30.69 -35.02
CA THR A 224 18.23 -31.48 -34.34
C THR A 224 17.93 -31.79 -32.90
N GLU A 225 17.40 -30.80 -32.14
CA GLU A 225 17.18 -30.92 -30.70
C GLU A 225 15.74 -31.28 -30.33
N TYR A 226 14.76 -30.79 -31.12
CA TYR A 226 13.33 -30.98 -30.83
C TYR A 226 12.65 -31.98 -31.78
N HIS A 227 13.35 -32.50 -32.79
CA HIS A 227 12.83 -33.42 -33.79
C HIS A 227 11.54 -32.93 -34.46
N PHE A 228 11.54 -31.67 -34.83
CA PHE A 228 10.40 -30.94 -35.32
C PHE A 228 10.86 -29.90 -36.34
N HIS A 229 10.10 -29.76 -37.47
CA HIS A 229 10.40 -28.77 -38.49
C HIS A 229 9.33 -27.67 -38.53
N PRO A 230 9.60 -26.42 -38.07
CA PRO A 230 8.60 -25.35 -37.93
C PRO A 230 7.77 -25.07 -39.19
N GLU A 231 8.36 -25.15 -40.37
CA GLU A 231 7.66 -24.85 -41.64
C GLU A 231 6.84 -26.00 -42.18
N GLN A 232 7.27 -27.26 -41.92
CA GLN A 232 6.60 -28.43 -42.46
C GLN A 232 5.53 -28.97 -41.52
N ASP A 233 5.83 -29.02 -40.24
CA ASP A 233 4.95 -29.60 -39.22
C ASP A 233 3.96 -28.59 -38.63
N GLY A 234 4.33 -27.29 -38.61
CA GLY A 234 3.46 -26.19 -38.19
C GLY A 234 3.29 -26.06 -36.67
N GLU A 235 2.63 -25.00 -36.28
CA GLU A 235 2.46 -24.59 -34.86
C GLU A 235 1.64 -25.59 -34.04
N LEU A 236 0.65 -26.25 -34.65
CA LEU A 236 -0.20 -27.21 -33.95
C LEU A 236 0.58 -28.44 -33.51
N THR A 237 1.46 -28.98 -34.40
CA THR A 237 2.32 -30.08 -34.03
C THR A 237 3.30 -29.73 -32.93
N ALA A 238 3.88 -28.51 -32.96
CA ALA A 238 4.69 -27.99 -31.86
C ALA A 238 3.89 -27.93 -30.53
N ALA A 239 2.62 -27.50 -30.59
CA ALA A 239 1.75 -27.45 -29.43
C ALA A 239 1.42 -28.84 -28.86
N GLU A 240 1.22 -29.84 -29.73
CA GLU A 240 1.05 -31.25 -29.33
C GLU A 240 2.29 -31.76 -28.59
N LEU A 241 3.48 -31.56 -29.16
CA LEU A 241 4.77 -31.96 -28.57
C LEU A 241 5.01 -31.26 -27.23
N LEU A 242 4.64 -29.97 -27.11
CA LEU A 242 4.76 -29.21 -25.87
C LEU A 242 3.82 -29.78 -24.80
N CYS A 243 2.57 -30.10 -25.12
CA CYS A 243 1.61 -30.73 -24.20
C CYS A 243 2.07 -32.13 -23.75
N GLN A 244 2.68 -32.90 -24.63
CA GLN A 244 3.23 -34.24 -24.35
C GLN A 244 4.44 -34.20 -23.42
N ARG A 245 5.23 -33.14 -23.42
CA ARG A 245 6.38 -32.92 -22.54
C ARG A 245 7.47 -34.02 -22.67
N GLN A 246 7.62 -34.62 -23.81
CA GLN A 246 8.58 -35.71 -24.01
C GLN A 246 9.97 -35.22 -24.44
N GLY A 247 11.03 -35.80 -23.85
CA GLY A 247 12.41 -35.49 -24.24
C GLY A 247 12.77 -34.01 -24.03
N SER A 248 13.31 -33.36 -25.05
CA SER A 248 13.73 -31.95 -25.03
C SER A 248 12.56 -30.97 -24.78
N TRP A 249 11.33 -31.38 -25.09
CA TRP A 249 10.14 -30.55 -24.89
C TRP A 249 9.78 -30.33 -23.41
N GLU A 250 10.26 -31.19 -22.51
CA GLU A 250 10.14 -30.92 -21.07
C GLU A 250 10.84 -29.60 -20.68
N GLY A 251 12.03 -29.35 -21.23
CA GLY A 251 12.73 -28.08 -20.98
C GLY A 251 12.02 -26.87 -21.55
N VAL A 252 11.35 -27.02 -22.71
CA VAL A 252 10.49 -25.95 -23.28
C VAL A 252 9.26 -25.71 -22.42
N TRP A 253 8.64 -26.77 -21.90
CA TRP A 253 7.50 -26.67 -21.00
C TRP A 253 7.89 -25.97 -19.70
N GLN A 254 9.01 -26.32 -19.08
CA GLN A 254 9.47 -25.66 -17.85
C GLN A 254 9.73 -24.17 -18.08
N ARG A 255 10.33 -23.81 -19.21
CA ARG A 255 10.53 -22.40 -19.57
C ARG A 255 9.20 -21.65 -19.79
N PHE A 256 8.21 -22.31 -20.38
CA PHE A 256 6.86 -21.76 -20.50
C PHE A 256 6.24 -21.53 -19.10
N LEU A 257 6.35 -22.47 -18.16
CA LEU A 257 5.84 -22.31 -16.80
C LEU A 257 6.43 -21.08 -16.10
N GLU A 258 7.75 -20.84 -16.27
CA GLU A 258 8.45 -19.72 -15.64
C GLU A 258 7.97 -18.33 -16.11
N SER A 259 7.42 -18.24 -17.32
CA SER A 259 7.06 -16.96 -17.95
C SER A 259 5.81 -17.03 -18.83
N CYS A 260 4.85 -17.85 -18.42
CA CYS A 260 3.63 -18.13 -19.19
C CYS A 260 2.81 -16.91 -19.59
N THR A 261 2.81 -15.86 -18.76
CA THR A 261 2.08 -14.60 -19.02
C THR A 261 2.68 -13.81 -20.19
N HIS A 262 3.93 -14.10 -20.59
CA HIS A 262 4.59 -13.45 -21.72
C HIS A 262 4.26 -14.07 -23.07
N TYR A 263 3.51 -15.17 -23.09
CA TYR A 263 3.06 -15.86 -24.30
C TYR A 263 1.53 -15.91 -24.38
N PRO A 264 0.83 -14.75 -24.50
CA PRO A 264 -0.61 -14.66 -24.34
C PRO A 264 -1.43 -15.43 -25.39
N GLN A 265 -0.88 -15.69 -26.57
CA GLN A 265 -1.55 -16.44 -27.62
C GLN A 265 -1.28 -17.96 -27.54
N LEU A 266 -0.21 -18.37 -26.88
CA LEU A 266 0.17 -19.78 -26.79
C LEU A 266 -0.90 -20.64 -26.09
N PRO A 267 -1.56 -20.22 -24.99
CA PRO A 267 -2.65 -20.98 -24.39
C PRO A 267 -3.81 -21.26 -25.36
N GLN A 268 -4.11 -20.31 -26.25
CA GLN A 268 -5.16 -20.48 -27.26
C GLN A 268 -4.77 -21.50 -28.36
N LEU A 269 -3.48 -21.58 -28.68
CA LEU A 269 -2.94 -22.60 -29.55
C LEU A 269 -3.03 -23.99 -28.88
N LEU A 270 -2.60 -24.08 -27.61
CA LEU A 270 -2.66 -25.33 -26.83
C LEU A 270 -4.08 -25.85 -26.61
N LEU A 271 -5.09 -24.97 -26.54
CA LEU A 271 -6.52 -25.37 -26.47
C LEU A 271 -6.99 -26.16 -27.69
N LYS A 272 -6.34 -26.03 -28.86
CA LYS A 272 -6.66 -26.76 -30.09
C LYS A 272 -6.14 -28.19 -30.09
N VAL A 273 -5.22 -28.50 -29.17
CA VAL A 273 -4.62 -29.82 -29.05
C VAL A 273 -5.62 -30.80 -28.46
N GLN A 274 -5.79 -31.94 -29.12
CA GLN A 274 -6.62 -33.02 -28.63
C GLN A 274 -5.88 -33.81 -27.56
N ALA A 275 -6.52 -33.93 -26.39
CA ALA A 275 -5.99 -34.74 -25.29
C ALA A 275 -6.33 -36.22 -25.51
N ASP A 276 -5.37 -37.10 -25.27
CA ASP A 276 -5.62 -38.53 -25.21
C ASP A 276 -6.15 -38.98 -23.84
N LEU A 277 -6.50 -40.27 -23.72
CA LEU A 277 -7.05 -40.84 -22.47
C LEU A 277 -6.07 -40.82 -21.28
N ALA A 278 -4.78 -40.69 -21.53
CA ALA A 278 -3.74 -40.65 -20.51
C ALA A 278 -3.25 -39.21 -20.22
N ALA A 279 -3.80 -38.22 -20.93
CA ALA A 279 -3.39 -36.84 -20.82
C ALA A 279 -3.67 -36.24 -19.44
N SER A 280 -2.75 -35.42 -18.94
CA SER A 280 -2.89 -34.70 -17.70
C SER A 280 -3.44 -33.30 -17.96
N GLY A 281 -4.44 -32.87 -17.20
CA GLY A 281 -4.95 -31.50 -17.22
C GLY A 281 -3.89 -30.43 -16.90
N ALA A 282 -2.80 -30.80 -16.24
CA ALA A 282 -1.70 -29.90 -15.97
C ALA A 282 -1.00 -29.37 -17.22
N SER A 283 -0.94 -30.17 -18.29
CA SER A 283 -0.32 -29.79 -19.58
C SER A 283 -1.32 -29.59 -20.72
N TYR A 284 -2.58 -30.04 -20.57
CA TYR A 284 -3.62 -29.89 -21.58
C TYR A 284 -4.72 -28.91 -21.13
N PRO A 285 -4.74 -27.68 -21.63
CA PRO A 285 -5.74 -26.68 -21.22
C PRO A 285 -7.17 -27.05 -21.62
N SER A 286 -7.38 -27.90 -22.62
CA SER A 286 -8.70 -28.41 -23.01
C SER A 286 -9.36 -29.25 -21.90
N ILE A 287 -8.58 -30.05 -21.16
CA ILE A 287 -9.05 -30.79 -19.98
C ILE A 287 -9.43 -29.81 -18.87
N ASN A 288 -8.54 -28.84 -18.57
CA ASN A 288 -8.83 -27.81 -17.58
C ASN A 288 -10.12 -27.04 -17.91
N ALA A 289 -10.33 -26.66 -19.17
CA ALA A 289 -11.53 -25.94 -19.61
C ALA A 289 -12.80 -26.78 -19.42
N SER A 290 -12.74 -28.11 -19.70
CA SER A 290 -13.85 -29.02 -19.45
C SER A 290 -14.18 -29.18 -17.97
N GLU A 291 -13.16 -29.29 -17.12
CA GLU A 291 -13.31 -29.36 -15.66
C GLU A 291 -13.86 -28.03 -15.10
N GLU A 292 -13.46 -26.88 -15.65
CA GLU A 292 -14.00 -25.58 -15.25
C GLU A 292 -15.48 -25.45 -15.58
N GLN A 293 -15.89 -25.86 -16.78
CA GLN A 293 -17.31 -25.88 -17.16
C GLN A 293 -18.14 -26.86 -16.32
N GLN A 294 -17.56 -28.01 -15.93
CA GLN A 294 -18.24 -28.95 -15.04
C GLN A 294 -18.40 -28.36 -13.65
N LEU A 295 -17.35 -27.75 -13.12
CA LEU A 295 -17.37 -27.06 -11.83
C LEU A 295 -18.44 -25.94 -11.80
N GLU A 296 -18.54 -25.16 -12.89
CA GLU A 296 -19.59 -24.13 -13.02
C GLU A 296 -21.01 -24.73 -12.93
N ARG A 297 -21.26 -25.85 -13.64
CA ARG A 297 -22.56 -26.55 -13.57
C ARG A 297 -22.84 -27.08 -12.16
N ASP A 298 -21.84 -27.69 -11.54
CA ASP A 298 -21.97 -28.26 -10.19
C ASP A 298 -22.26 -27.16 -9.17
N LEU A 299 -21.52 -26.03 -9.20
CA LEU A 299 -21.73 -24.88 -8.31
C LEU A 299 -23.11 -24.22 -8.52
N ASN A 300 -23.59 -24.09 -9.78
CA ASN A 300 -24.93 -23.59 -10.06
C ASN A 300 -26.01 -24.52 -9.46
N GLY A 301 -25.78 -25.83 -9.49
CA GLY A 301 -26.69 -26.82 -8.90
C GLY A 301 -26.83 -26.65 -7.39
N LEU A 302 -25.80 -26.16 -6.69
CA LEU A 302 -25.82 -25.95 -5.23
C LEU A 302 -26.81 -24.87 -4.80
N LEU A 303 -27.11 -23.89 -5.66
CA LEU A 303 -28.02 -22.79 -5.32
C LEU A 303 -29.45 -23.28 -5.01
N GLN A 304 -29.80 -24.52 -5.34
CA GLN A 304 -31.10 -25.11 -5.06
C GLN A 304 -31.10 -26.03 -3.82
N LEU A 305 -29.95 -26.18 -3.15
CA LEU A 305 -29.82 -27.04 -1.98
C LEU A 305 -30.02 -26.23 -0.67
N ASP A 306 -30.26 -26.97 0.41
CA ASP A 306 -30.15 -26.37 1.74
C ASP A 306 -28.68 -26.04 2.10
N PRO A 307 -28.46 -25.02 2.96
CA PRO A 307 -27.11 -24.56 3.27
C PRO A 307 -26.15 -25.66 3.76
N ALA A 308 -26.62 -26.64 4.54
CA ALA A 308 -25.77 -27.69 5.08
C ALA A 308 -25.29 -28.64 3.97
N LYS A 309 -26.17 -29.02 3.04
CA LYS A 309 -25.79 -29.85 1.89
C LYS A 309 -24.88 -29.10 0.94
N ALA A 310 -25.16 -27.81 0.70
CA ALA A 310 -24.29 -26.96 -0.13
C ALA A 310 -22.85 -26.91 0.42
N ARG A 311 -22.67 -26.72 1.73
CA ARG A 311 -21.34 -26.72 2.36
C ARG A 311 -20.61 -28.05 2.19
N LEU A 312 -21.27 -29.18 2.41
CA LEU A 312 -20.68 -30.52 2.19
C LEU A 312 -20.23 -30.69 0.73
N SER A 313 -21.08 -30.30 -0.22
CA SER A 313 -20.77 -30.42 -1.66
C SER A 313 -19.61 -29.51 -2.05
N ILE A 314 -19.52 -28.29 -1.52
CA ILE A 314 -18.38 -27.39 -1.75
C ILE A 314 -17.09 -28.05 -1.28
N GLY A 315 -17.06 -28.66 -0.10
CA GLY A 315 -15.88 -29.40 0.39
C GLY A 315 -15.47 -30.58 -0.49
N GLN A 316 -16.44 -31.29 -1.09
CA GLN A 316 -16.18 -32.38 -2.06
C GLN A 316 -15.62 -31.83 -3.38
N LEU A 317 -16.17 -30.72 -3.88
CA LEU A 317 -15.66 -30.06 -5.07
C LEU A 317 -14.24 -29.53 -4.84
N GLU A 318 -13.98 -28.92 -3.69
CA GLU A 318 -12.64 -28.48 -3.32
C GLU A 318 -11.63 -29.63 -3.34
N SER A 319 -11.95 -30.76 -2.73
CA SER A 319 -11.08 -31.95 -2.73
C SER A 319 -10.77 -32.46 -4.15
N ARG A 320 -11.67 -32.23 -5.10
CA ARG A 320 -11.50 -32.64 -6.50
C ARG A 320 -10.70 -31.62 -7.32
N HIS A 321 -10.89 -30.33 -7.07
CA HIS A 321 -10.37 -29.26 -7.94
C HIS A 321 -9.18 -28.49 -7.36
N ALA A 322 -8.79 -28.72 -6.09
CA ALA A 322 -7.71 -27.99 -5.41
C ALA A 322 -6.38 -28.03 -6.16
N GLU A 323 -6.02 -29.18 -6.73
CA GLU A 323 -4.77 -29.35 -7.48
C GLU A 323 -4.69 -28.41 -8.70
N ARG A 324 -5.81 -28.06 -9.30
CA ARG A 324 -5.88 -27.19 -10.50
C ARG A 324 -5.32 -25.79 -10.25
N ARG A 325 -5.26 -25.33 -8.99
CA ARG A 325 -4.62 -24.07 -8.61
C ARG A 325 -3.11 -24.09 -8.77
N ASN A 326 -2.48 -25.27 -8.78
CA ASN A 326 -1.06 -25.44 -9.03
C ASN A 326 -0.72 -25.53 -10.53
N TRP A 327 -1.74 -25.62 -11.40
CA TRP A 327 -1.52 -25.68 -12.83
C TRP A 327 -1.26 -24.28 -13.41
N VAL A 328 -0.49 -24.21 -14.47
CA VAL A 328 -0.19 -22.96 -15.17
C VAL A 328 -1.47 -22.21 -15.62
N TRP A 329 -2.53 -22.95 -15.87
CA TRP A 329 -3.81 -22.40 -16.28
C TRP A 329 -4.44 -21.47 -15.25
N HIS A 330 -4.17 -21.73 -13.97
CA HIS A 330 -4.62 -20.83 -12.90
C HIS A 330 -3.86 -19.48 -12.95
N ALA A 331 -2.55 -19.50 -13.12
CA ALA A 331 -1.73 -18.29 -13.28
C ALA A 331 -2.15 -17.48 -14.53
N LEU A 332 -2.66 -18.16 -15.56
CA LEU A 332 -3.20 -17.56 -16.79
C LEU A 332 -4.70 -17.19 -16.71
N ALA A 333 -5.29 -17.20 -15.51
CA ALA A 333 -6.71 -16.93 -15.26
C ALA A 333 -7.67 -17.83 -16.06
N MET A 334 -7.25 -19.06 -16.43
CA MET A 334 -8.06 -20.06 -17.14
C MET A 334 -8.72 -21.08 -16.20
N ALA A 335 -8.59 -20.89 -14.88
CA ALA A 335 -9.23 -21.71 -13.84
C ALA A 335 -9.80 -20.82 -12.71
N PRO A 336 -10.62 -19.79 -13.04
CA PRO A 336 -11.07 -18.83 -12.04
C PRO A 336 -11.99 -19.44 -10.98
N LEU A 337 -12.83 -20.42 -11.33
CA LEU A 337 -13.70 -21.10 -10.37
C LEU A 337 -12.91 -22.02 -9.44
N ALA A 338 -11.91 -22.74 -9.95
CA ALA A 338 -11.01 -23.52 -9.09
C ALA A 338 -10.25 -22.62 -8.09
N GLY A 339 -9.92 -21.38 -8.49
CA GLY A 339 -9.30 -20.39 -7.61
C GLY A 339 -10.23 -19.89 -6.50
N VAL A 340 -11.45 -19.44 -6.85
CA VAL A 340 -12.40 -18.93 -5.86
C VAL A 340 -12.98 -20.04 -4.96
N LEU A 341 -12.97 -21.29 -5.44
CA LEU A 341 -13.50 -22.44 -4.70
C LEU A 341 -12.80 -22.66 -3.36
N GLU A 342 -11.49 -22.39 -3.26
CA GLU A 342 -10.75 -22.41 -2.00
C GLU A 342 -11.43 -21.55 -0.93
N HIS A 343 -11.79 -20.32 -1.31
CA HIS A 343 -12.43 -19.40 -0.38
C HIS A 343 -13.84 -19.85 -0.01
N LEU A 344 -14.60 -20.39 -0.96
CA LEU A 344 -15.91 -20.97 -0.67
C LEU A 344 -15.81 -22.18 0.25
N ALA A 345 -14.77 -23.00 0.10
CA ALA A 345 -14.54 -24.17 0.96
C ALA A 345 -14.14 -23.78 2.38
N GLU A 346 -13.30 -22.77 2.54
CA GLU A 346 -12.94 -22.23 3.85
C GLU A 346 -14.18 -21.65 4.57
N ILE A 347 -15.03 -20.92 3.85
CA ILE A 347 -16.30 -20.43 4.39
C ILE A 347 -17.20 -21.62 4.79
N ALA A 348 -17.34 -22.60 3.90
CA ALA A 348 -18.17 -23.79 4.17
C ALA A 348 -17.70 -24.53 5.42
N ASN A 349 -16.39 -24.65 5.63
CA ASN A 349 -15.78 -25.25 6.81
C ASN A 349 -16.04 -24.41 8.08
N ALA A 350 -15.70 -23.12 8.04
CA ALA A 350 -15.85 -22.21 9.18
C ALA A 350 -17.32 -22.05 9.62
N THR A 351 -18.27 -22.09 8.66
CA THR A 351 -19.70 -21.93 8.94
C THR A 351 -20.46 -23.25 9.15
N SER A 352 -19.77 -24.39 9.11
CA SER A 352 -20.38 -25.72 9.32
C SER A 352 -20.81 -25.97 10.76
N ASN A 353 -20.13 -25.39 11.72
CA ASN A 353 -20.40 -25.54 13.15
C ASN A 353 -21.27 -24.39 13.66
N THR A 354 -22.10 -24.71 14.66
CA THR A 354 -22.90 -23.70 15.35
C THR A 354 -21.97 -22.87 16.23
N PHE A 355 -21.90 -21.58 15.90
CA PHE A 355 -21.14 -20.62 16.68
C PHE A 355 -22.01 -20.10 17.83
N SER A 356 -21.67 -20.46 19.06
CA SER A 356 -22.41 -20.06 20.26
C SER A 356 -21.47 -19.91 21.45
N GLY A 357 -21.84 -19.07 22.41
CA GLY A 357 -21.15 -18.89 23.68
C GLY A 357 -22.13 -18.80 24.84
N THR A 358 -21.63 -18.86 26.07
CA THR A 358 -22.39 -18.63 27.29
C THR A 358 -22.53 -17.15 27.65
N ASP A 359 -21.62 -16.34 27.11
CA ASP A 359 -21.58 -14.88 27.26
C ASP A 359 -20.91 -14.23 26.01
N PRO A 360 -20.96 -12.89 25.89
CA PRO A 360 -20.37 -12.16 24.77
C PRO A 360 -18.84 -12.33 24.65
N GLU A 361 -18.11 -12.44 25.76
CA GLU A 361 -16.64 -12.60 25.75
C GLU A 361 -16.21 -13.97 25.22
N GLU A 362 -16.93 -15.03 25.57
CA GLU A 362 -16.67 -16.36 25.02
C GLU A 362 -16.89 -16.36 23.50
N MET A 363 -17.95 -15.72 23.00
CA MET A 363 -18.16 -15.57 21.57
C MET A 363 -17.03 -14.78 20.90
N ALA A 364 -16.58 -13.68 21.52
CA ALA A 364 -15.47 -12.90 21.03
C ALA A 364 -14.16 -13.72 20.98
N SER A 365 -13.90 -14.53 22.01
CA SER A 365 -12.73 -15.42 22.04
C SER A 365 -12.75 -16.43 20.89
N GLN A 366 -13.86 -17.10 20.67
CA GLN A 366 -14.03 -18.05 19.57
C GLN A 366 -13.88 -17.36 18.20
N TYR A 367 -14.42 -16.13 18.06
CA TYR A 367 -14.28 -15.36 16.84
C TYR A 367 -12.79 -15.02 16.59
N ARG A 368 -12.05 -14.55 17.59
CA ARG A 368 -10.60 -14.28 17.50
C ARG A 368 -9.79 -15.51 17.13
N GLU A 369 -10.15 -16.67 17.65
CA GLU A 369 -9.42 -17.92 17.39
C GLU A 369 -9.56 -18.39 15.94
N SER A 370 -10.77 -18.39 15.40
CA SER A 370 -11.02 -19.08 14.13
C SER A 370 -12.09 -18.47 13.22
N TYR A 371 -13.20 -17.99 13.78
CA TYR A 371 -14.38 -17.66 12.96
C TYR A 371 -14.25 -16.39 12.11
N TRP A 372 -13.29 -15.50 12.43
CA TRP A 372 -12.93 -14.37 11.57
C TRP A 372 -12.55 -14.78 10.14
N ARG A 373 -12.10 -16.05 9.96
CA ARG A 373 -11.77 -16.59 8.63
C ARG A 373 -12.96 -16.63 7.70
N ALA A 374 -14.17 -16.86 8.23
CA ALA A 374 -15.38 -16.82 7.40
C ALA A 374 -15.58 -15.44 6.74
N ASP A 375 -15.35 -14.36 7.51
CA ASP A 375 -15.46 -12.99 7.03
C ASP A 375 -14.31 -12.65 6.05
N ASP A 376 -13.08 -13.06 6.36
CA ASP A 376 -11.90 -12.87 5.50
C ASP A 376 -12.07 -13.55 4.13
N HIS A 377 -12.47 -14.83 4.15
CA HIS A 377 -12.65 -15.59 2.91
C HIS A 377 -13.89 -15.13 2.12
N ALA A 378 -14.93 -14.61 2.78
CA ALA A 378 -16.04 -13.97 2.08
C ALA A 378 -15.60 -12.72 1.30
N LEU A 379 -14.73 -11.89 1.90
CA LEU A 379 -14.12 -10.76 1.20
C LEU A 379 -13.24 -11.20 0.03
N ARG A 380 -12.41 -12.24 0.23
CA ARG A 380 -11.54 -12.78 -0.85
C ARG A 380 -12.36 -13.35 -2.00
N ALA A 381 -13.45 -14.06 -1.71
CA ALA A 381 -14.35 -14.59 -2.73
C ALA A 381 -15.04 -13.46 -3.53
N LEU A 382 -15.48 -12.39 -2.86
CA LEU A 382 -16.06 -11.21 -3.50
C LEU A 382 -15.04 -10.40 -4.30
N ALA A 383 -13.78 -10.38 -3.87
CA ALA A 383 -12.67 -9.68 -4.53
C ALA A 383 -12.12 -10.45 -5.74
N TYR A 384 -12.41 -11.75 -5.82
CA TYR A 384 -11.81 -12.62 -6.84
C TYR A 384 -12.17 -12.14 -8.26
N PRO A 385 -11.18 -12.04 -9.18
CA PRO A 385 -11.41 -11.52 -10.53
C PRO A 385 -12.20 -12.52 -11.38
N LEU A 386 -13.50 -12.31 -11.48
CA LEU A 386 -14.45 -13.16 -12.20
C LEU A 386 -15.21 -12.36 -13.26
N SER A 387 -15.71 -13.06 -14.27
CA SER A 387 -16.72 -12.51 -15.19
C SER A 387 -18.01 -12.16 -14.44
N PRO A 388 -18.85 -11.23 -14.93
CA PRO A 388 -20.07 -10.83 -14.24
C PRO A 388 -21.01 -12.00 -13.92
N GLY A 389 -21.10 -13.03 -14.80
CA GLY A 389 -21.91 -14.22 -14.56
C GLY A 389 -21.39 -15.08 -13.41
N LEU A 390 -20.08 -15.33 -13.40
CA LEU A 390 -19.42 -16.07 -12.31
C LEU A 390 -19.43 -15.30 -11.00
N GLN A 391 -19.30 -13.96 -11.06
CA GLN A 391 -19.45 -13.10 -9.88
C GLN A 391 -20.85 -13.25 -9.25
N ALA A 392 -21.90 -13.24 -10.07
CA ALA A 392 -23.26 -13.44 -9.59
C ALA A 392 -23.48 -14.84 -8.98
N LEU A 393 -22.86 -15.88 -9.55
CA LEU A 393 -22.85 -17.24 -9.00
C LEU A 393 -22.21 -17.27 -7.61
N VAL A 394 -21.01 -16.69 -7.45
CA VAL A 394 -20.29 -16.62 -6.16
C VAL A 394 -21.10 -15.83 -5.13
N GLN A 395 -21.69 -14.70 -5.50
CA GLN A 395 -22.58 -13.93 -4.62
C GLN A 395 -23.80 -14.75 -4.19
N GLY A 396 -24.38 -15.53 -5.09
CA GLY A 396 -25.48 -16.45 -4.76
C GLY A 396 -25.07 -17.55 -3.78
N LEU A 397 -23.88 -18.13 -3.95
CA LEU A 397 -23.33 -19.13 -3.02
C LEU A 397 -23.03 -18.54 -1.65
N LEU A 398 -22.44 -17.35 -1.60
CA LEU A 398 -22.20 -16.63 -0.34
C LEU A 398 -23.52 -16.30 0.38
N ASP A 399 -24.53 -15.88 -0.36
CA ASP A 399 -25.86 -15.63 0.20
C ASP A 399 -26.50 -16.93 0.76
N LEU A 400 -26.20 -18.07 0.17
CA LEU A 400 -26.67 -19.37 0.63
C LEU A 400 -25.93 -19.89 1.88
N ILE A 401 -24.59 -19.79 1.92
CA ILE A 401 -23.80 -20.47 2.96
C ILE A 401 -23.29 -19.52 4.05
N TYR A 402 -23.00 -18.24 3.72
CA TYR A 402 -22.40 -17.27 4.64
C TYR A 402 -23.43 -16.36 5.31
N THR A 403 -24.38 -15.78 4.54
CA THR A 403 -25.37 -14.83 5.09
C THR A 403 -26.23 -15.41 6.22
N PRO A 404 -26.75 -16.66 6.14
CA PRO A 404 -27.52 -17.25 7.25
C PRO A 404 -26.68 -17.50 8.50
N TRP A 405 -25.42 -17.86 8.36
CA TRP A 405 -24.50 -18.03 9.47
C TRP A 405 -24.23 -16.67 10.15
N LEU A 406 -23.91 -15.62 9.38
CA LEU A 406 -23.67 -14.29 9.87
C LEU A 406 -24.88 -13.73 10.63
N ASP A 407 -26.09 -13.91 10.09
CA ASP A 407 -27.35 -13.50 10.77
C ASP A 407 -27.56 -14.29 12.08
N GLY A 408 -27.34 -15.60 12.04
CA GLY A 408 -27.47 -16.45 13.22
C GLY A 408 -26.49 -16.08 14.34
N VAL A 409 -25.21 -15.87 14.00
CA VAL A 409 -24.16 -15.42 14.94
C VAL A 409 -24.52 -14.05 15.52
N THR A 410 -24.96 -13.11 14.67
CA THR A 410 -25.34 -11.77 15.11
C THR A 410 -26.52 -11.81 16.08
N ARG A 411 -27.58 -12.59 15.77
CA ARG A 411 -28.73 -12.75 16.67
C ARG A 411 -28.37 -13.40 17.99
N ASN A 412 -27.48 -14.37 17.96
CA ASN A 412 -26.98 -15.02 19.17
C ASN A 412 -26.20 -14.03 20.05
N PHE A 413 -25.29 -13.27 19.45
CA PHE A 413 -24.57 -12.20 20.14
C PHE A 413 -25.53 -11.17 20.75
N GLN A 414 -26.53 -10.68 19.98
CA GLN A 414 -27.55 -9.77 20.47
C GLN A 414 -28.34 -10.35 21.66
N SER A 415 -28.67 -11.64 21.61
CA SER A 415 -29.35 -12.32 22.72
C SER A 415 -28.49 -12.37 23.98
N LEU A 416 -27.20 -12.66 23.84
CA LEU A 416 -26.25 -12.68 24.96
C LEU A 416 -26.05 -11.27 25.55
N VAL A 417 -25.90 -10.24 24.72
CA VAL A 417 -25.82 -8.86 25.17
C VAL A 417 -27.09 -8.44 25.93
N ARG A 418 -28.28 -8.85 25.44
CA ARG A 418 -29.55 -8.59 26.15
C ARG A 418 -29.59 -9.21 27.54
N SER A 419 -29.06 -10.42 27.72
CA SER A 419 -29.14 -11.18 28.97
C SER A 419 -28.00 -10.90 29.93
N LYS A 420 -26.82 -10.56 29.45
CA LYS A 420 -25.56 -10.43 30.22
C LYS A 420 -25.00 -9.00 30.25
N GLY A 421 -25.50 -8.10 29.41
CA GLY A 421 -24.94 -6.77 29.18
C GLY A 421 -23.92 -6.76 28.05
N TYR A 422 -23.59 -5.56 27.59
CA TYR A 422 -22.54 -5.32 26.59
C TYR A 422 -21.19 -5.12 27.29
N PRO A 423 -20.15 -5.89 26.95
CA PRO A 423 -18.88 -5.82 27.68
C PRO A 423 -18.14 -4.48 27.52
N GLY A 424 -18.34 -3.78 26.40
CA GLY A 424 -17.65 -2.54 26.09
C GLY A 424 -18.05 -1.31 26.90
N ILE A 425 -18.99 -1.43 27.84
CA ILE A 425 -19.41 -0.27 28.66
C ILE A 425 -18.25 0.23 29.54
N ASP A 426 -17.46 -0.67 30.09
CA ASP A 426 -16.37 -0.35 31.02
C ASP A 426 -14.97 -0.43 30.38
N GLN A 427 -14.78 -1.25 29.37
CA GLN A 427 -13.46 -1.60 28.81
C GLN A 427 -12.83 -0.53 27.88
N VAL A 428 -13.61 0.32 27.23
CA VAL A 428 -13.04 1.40 26.38
C VAL A 428 -12.17 2.35 27.21
N ASN A 429 -12.51 2.56 28.49
CA ASN A 429 -11.74 3.36 29.42
C ASN A 429 -10.40 2.71 29.83
N GLU A 430 -10.32 1.39 29.88
CA GLU A 430 -9.08 0.68 30.22
C GLU A 430 -8.07 0.72 29.06
N ALA A 431 -8.53 0.55 27.83
CA ALA A 431 -7.66 0.61 26.64
C ALA A 431 -7.02 1.98 26.41
N THR A 432 -7.72 3.06 26.76
CA THR A 432 -7.20 4.43 26.65
C THR A 432 -6.31 4.84 27.83
N ALA A 433 -6.47 4.25 29.01
CA ALA A 433 -5.56 4.47 30.14
C ALA A 433 -4.11 3.99 29.84
N GLU A 434 -3.93 3.06 28.92
CA GLU A 434 -2.64 2.58 28.49
C GLU A 434 -1.85 3.53 27.56
N TYR A 435 -2.44 4.62 27.08
CA TYR A 435 -1.73 5.61 26.25
C TYR A 435 -0.68 6.45 27.02
N ALA A 436 -0.38 6.11 28.25
CA ALA A 436 0.54 6.87 29.11
C ALA A 436 2.04 6.64 28.83
N VAL A 437 2.40 5.79 27.89
CA VAL A 437 3.81 5.46 27.58
C VAL A 437 4.37 6.48 26.59
N ALA A 438 5.42 7.24 27.00
CA ALA A 438 6.09 8.19 26.12
C ALA A 438 6.70 7.53 24.87
N GLY A 439 6.60 8.19 23.72
CA GLY A 439 7.17 7.74 22.45
C GLY A 439 6.31 6.71 21.70
N GLU A 440 4.98 6.78 21.85
CA GLU A 440 4.03 5.95 21.11
C GLU A 440 3.29 6.79 20.05
N ALA A 441 3.24 6.29 18.81
CA ALA A 441 2.38 6.81 17.75
C ALA A 441 1.07 6.00 17.73
N VAL A 442 -0.05 6.65 18.03
CA VAL A 442 -1.39 6.05 17.90
C VAL A 442 -1.93 6.37 16.52
N PHE A 443 -2.07 5.32 15.70
CA PHE A 443 -2.48 5.38 14.31
C PHE A 443 -3.94 4.93 14.17
N PHE A 444 -4.83 5.87 13.96
CA PHE A 444 -6.25 5.61 13.78
C PHE A 444 -6.54 5.26 12.31
N VAL A 445 -7.18 4.11 12.11
CA VAL A 445 -7.65 3.62 10.79
C VAL A 445 -9.15 3.42 10.88
N ASP A 446 -9.92 4.23 10.15
CA ASP A 446 -11.39 4.22 10.16
C ASP A 446 -11.95 2.94 9.54
N GLY A 447 -12.77 2.21 10.32
CA GLY A 447 -13.43 1.00 9.85
C GLY A 447 -12.51 -0.22 9.64
N LEU A 448 -11.42 -0.35 10.40
CA LEU A 448 -10.55 -1.54 10.33
C LEU A 448 -11.23 -2.72 11.03
N ARG A 449 -11.88 -3.62 10.27
CA ARG A 449 -12.54 -4.80 10.82
C ARG A 449 -11.49 -5.87 11.23
N PHE A 450 -11.84 -6.73 12.21
CA PHE A 450 -10.89 -7.67 12.83
C PHE A 450 -10.23 -8.65 11.84
N ASP A 451 -10.98 -9.17 10.87
CA ASP A 451 -10.43 -10.06 9.83
C ASP A 451 -9.45 -9.31 8.89
N THR A 452 -9.75 -8.07 8.54
CA THR A 452 -8.83 -7.22 7.75
C THR A 452 -7.60 -6.82 8.56
N ALA A 453 -7.73 -6.67 9.89
CA ALA A 453 -6.60 -6.45 10.79
C ALA A 453 -5.68 -7.67 10.90
N GLN A 454 -6.20 -8.89 10.78
CA GLN A 454 -5.38 -10.11 10.70
C GLN A 454 -4.49 -10.07 9.44
N ARG A 455 -5.05 -9.64 8.28
CA ARG A 455 -4.25 -9.45 7.05
C ARG A 455 -3.19 -8.35 7.25
N LEU A 456 -3.59 -7.23 7.84
CA LEU A 456 -2.68 -6.11 8.12
C LEU A 456 -1.54 -6.54 9.02
N ALA A 457 -1.83 -7.26 10.11
CA ALA A 457 -0.81 -7.78 11.03
C ALA A 457 0.19 -8.71 10.34
N ALA A 458 -0.28 -9.54 9.40
CA ALA A 458 0.61 -10.38 8.58
C ALA A 458 1.51 -9.55 7.65
N LYS A 459 0.99 -8.48 7.03
CA LYS A 459 1.77 -7.57 6.17
C LYS A 459 2.83 -6.78 6.96
N LEU A 460 2.56 -6.47 8.22
CA LEU A 460 3.43 -5.68 9.10
C LEU A 460 4.60 -6.49 9.73
N GLN A 461 4.62 -7.81 9.61
CA GLN A 461 5.61 -8.69 10.29
C GLN A 461 7.08 -8.30 10.05
N GLY A 462 7.39 -7.66 8.92
CA GLY A 462 8.76 -7.17 8.61
C GLY A 462 9.22 -5.98 9.45
N LEU A 463 8.31 -5.25 10.11
CA LEU A 463 8.58 -3.98 10.77
C LEU A 463 8.99 -4.11 12.24
N GLY A 464 8.74 -5.25 12.87
CA GLY A 464 9.07 -5.48 14.28
C GLY A 464 8.30 -6.64 14.89
N GLU A 465 8.18 -6.67 16.21
CA GLU A 465 7.29 -7.55 16.93
C GLU A 465 5.85 -7.04 16.79
N ILE A 466 4.96 -7.88 16.27
CA ILE A 466 3.56 -7.54 16.04
C ILE A 466 2.69 -8.29 17.02
N GLN A 467 1.87 -7.57 17.77
CA GLN A 467 0.83 -8.12 18.62
C GLN A 467 -0.54 -7.63 18.14
N LEU A 468 -1.48 -8.54 17.95
CA LEU A 468 -2.87 -8.22 17.59
C LEU A 468 -3.78 -8.65 18.73
N ASP A 469 -4.47 -7.67 19.32
CA ASP A 469 -5.51 -7.83 20.33
C ASP A 469 -6.83 -7.25 19.82
N SER A 470 -7.87 -7.29 20.63
CA SER A 470 -9.14 -6.65 20.34
C SER A 470 -9.77 -5.99 21.57
N ASN A 471 -10.48 -4.90 21.33
CA ASN A 471 -11.32 -4.20 22.29
C ASN A 471 -12.78 -4.23 21.83
N TRP A 472 -13.67 -3.67 22.65
CA TRP A 472 -15.06 -3.45 22.28
C TRP A 472 -15.30 -2.01 21.83
N ALA A 473 -16.04 -1.82 20.73
CA ALA A 473 -16.43 -0.52 20.24
C ALA A 473 -17.37 0.20 21.22
N ALA A 474 -17.29 1.52 21.30
CA ALA A 474 -18.32 2.33 21.96
C ALA A 474 -19.63 2.27 21.16
N LEU A 475 -20.76 2.05 21.85
CA LEU A 475 -22.08 1.94 21.20
C LEU A 475 -22.78 3.29 21.04
N PRO A 476 -23.47 3.53 19.90
CA PRO A 476 -23.49 2.67 18.71
C PRO A 476 -22.13 2.66 18.03
N SER A 477 -21.81 1.56 17.34
CA SER A 477 -20.53 1.38 16.64
C SER A 477 -20.48 2.20 15.34
N VAL A 478 -20.61 3.53 15.48
CA VAL A 478 -20.51 4.54 14.43
C VAL A 478 -19.36 5.49 14.70
N THR A 479 -18.76 6.03 13.65
CA THR A 479 -17.59 6.93 13.75
C THR A 479 -17.83 8.09 14.70
N ALA A 480 -19.01 8.70 14.66
CA ALA A 480 -19.37 9.84 15.53
C ALA A 480 -19.19 9.54 17.03
N THR A 481 -19.64 8.36 17.49
CA THR A 481 -19.48 7.92 18.89
C THR A 481 -18.12 7.31 19.16
N ALA A 482 -17.72 6.34 18.35
CA ALA A 482 -16.67 5.40 18.71
C ALA A 482 -15.27 5.95 18.42
N LYS A 483 -15.09 6.78 17.40
CA LYS A 483 -13.82 7.48 17.17
C LYS A 483 -13.44 8.38 18.33
N ALA A 484 -14.40 9.16 18.83
CA ALA A 484 -14.20 10.01 20.00
C ALA A 484 -13.75 9.20 21.22
N ALA A 485 -14.33 8.00 21.42
CA ALA A 485 -14.03 7.12 22.55
C ALA A 485 -12.62 6.51 22.51
N VAL A 486 -12.05 6.27 21.33
CA VAL A 486 -10.69 5.73 21.19
C VAL A 486 -9.60 6.80 21.16
N THR A 487 -9.96 8.09 21.20
CA THR A 487 -8.95 9.16 21.24
C THR A 487 -8.30 9.29 22.62
N PRO A 488 -7.01 9.73 22.68
CA PRO A 488 -6.35 10.02 23.96
C PRO A 488 -7.02 11.12 24.79
N VAL A 489 -8.01 11.82 24.23
CA VAL A 489 -8.71 12.96 24.85
C VAL A 489 -10.16 12.66 25.23
N HIS A 490 -10.56 11.38 25.21
CA HIS A 490 -11.94 10.96 25.51
C HIS A 490 -12.43 11.43 26.89
N ASP A 491 -11.54 11.59 27.87
CA ASP A 491 -11.81 12.09 29.21
C ASP A 491 -12.29 13.57 29.25
N ARG A 492 -12.17 14.30 28.16
CA ARG A 492 -12.62 15.68 27.97
C ARG A 492 -14.01 15.76 27.33
N LEU A 493 -14.67 14.63 27.10
CA LEU A 493 -15.91 14.53 26.34
C LEU A 493 -17.04 13.97 27.21
N THR A 494 -18.27 14.30 26.83
CA THR A 494 -19.50 13.83 27.47
C THR A 494 -20.62 13.75 26.45
N GLY A 495 -21.66 12.96 26.76
CA GLY A 495 -22.88 12.92 25.96
C GLY A 495 -24.02 13.68 26.68
N ARG A 496 -24.78 14.48 25.94
CA ARG A 496 -25.95 15.19 26.41
C ARG A 496 -27.22 14.68 25.74
N LEU A 497 -28.36 14.85 26.37
CA LEU A 497 -29.66 14.51 25.75
C LEU A 497 -29.97 15.33 24.50
N THR A 498 -29.33 16.50 24.35
CA THR A 498 -29.49 17.40 23.21
C THR A 498 -28.53 17.13 22.07
N ASP A 499 -27.51 16.28 22.30
CA ASP A 499 -26.52 15.94 21.29
C ASP A 499 -27.18 15.15 20.14
N ARG A 500 -26.84 15.51 18.91
CA ARG A 500 -27.46 14.92 17.72
C ARG A 500 -26.48 13.99 17.01
N ASP A 501 -27.03 13.06 16.27
CA ASP A 501 -26.27 12.15 15.39
C ASP A 501 -25.17 11.35 16.08
N PHE A 502 -25.29 11.14 17.41
CA PHE A 502 -24.34 10.42 18.26
C PHE A 502 -22.96 11.09 18.37
N GLU A 503 -22.88 12.40 18.16
CA GLU A 503 -21.68 13.20 18.36
C GLU A 503 -21.57 13.66 19.82
N PRO A 504 -20.50 13.33 20.56
CA PRO A 504 -20.30 13.80 21.92
C PRO A 504 -19.94 15.30 21.96
N SER A 505 -20.27 15.95 23.04
CA SER A 505 -19.94 17.33 23.33
C SER A 505 -18.72 17.42 24.24
N LEU A 506 -18.16 18.64 24.40
CA LEU A 506 -17.10 18.90 25.36
C LEU A 506 -17.66 18.84 26.78
N ALA A 507 -16.91 18.27 27.73
CA ALA A 507 -17.33 18.13 29.10
C ALA A 507 -17.55 19.49 29.78
N ASP A 508 -16.72 20.50 29.47
CA ASP A 508 -16.68 21.80 30.08
C ASP A 508 -17.45 22.92 29.29
N ASP A 509 -17.93 22.59 28.06
CA ASP A 509 -18.55 23.57 27.17
C ASP A 509 -19.70 22.88 26.36
N ASP A 510 -20.70 23.64 25.92
CA ASP A 510 -21.84 23.17 25.12
C ASP A 510 -21.51 23.06 23.62
N LYS A 511 -20.25 22.80 23.29
CA LYS A 511 -19.76 22.67 21.90
C LYS A 511 -19.59 21.23 21.49
N ASP A 512 -19.93 20.94 20.25
CA ASP A 512 -19.72 19.65 19.66
C ASP A 512 -18.20 19.34 19.52
N PHE A 513 -17.81 18.07 19.71
CA PHE A 513 -16.45 17.66 19.53
C PHE A 513 -16.07 17.67 18.03
N SER A 514 -15.03 18.38 17.68
CA SER A 514 -14.55 18.53 16.30
C SER A 514 -13.06 18.26 16.19
N SER A 515 -12.55 18.14 14.95
CA SER A 515 -11.10 17.99 14.68
C SER A 515 -10.28 19.14 15.27
N HIS A 516 -10.83 20.36 15.37
CA HIS A 516 -10.18 21.49 16.02
C HIS A 516 -9.96 21.21 17.53
N TYR A 517 -10.99 20.74 18.23
CA TYR A 517 -10.87 20.43 19.66
C TYR A 517 -10.01 19.19 19.92
N LEU A 518 -10.05 18.20 19.03
CA LEU A 518 -9.13 17.07 19.11
C LEU A 518 -7.67 17.54 19.09
N ARG A 519 -7.29 18.37 18.12
CA ARG A 519 -5.92 18.90 18.01
C ARG A 519 -5.55 19.74 19.23
N LYS A 520 -6.45 20.62 19.67
CA LYS A 520 -6.26 21.45 20.85
C LYS A 520 -5.99 20.61 22.10
N PHE A 521 -6.82 19.62 22.38
CA PHE A 521 -6.69 18.79 23.58
C PHE A 521 -5.50 17.83 23.51
N LEU A 522 -5.14 17.34 22.33
CA LEU A 522 -3.88 16.60 22.12
C LEU A 522 -2.68 17.46 22.48
N ASN A 523 -2.64 18.69 22.01
CA ASN A 523 -1.55 19.63 22.32
C ASN A 523 -1.50 19.95 23.83
N GLU A 524 -2.65 20.19 24.48
CA GLU A 524 -2.73 20.40 25.94
C GLU A 524 -2.18 19.20 26.75
N LYS A 525 -2.33 17.97 26.23
CA LYS A 525 -1.75 16.75 26.81
C LYS A 525 -0.30 16.50 26.41
N GLY A 526 0.33 17.38 25.59
CA GLY A 526 1.69 17.20 25.08
C GLY A 526 1.80 16.17 23.97
N TRP A 527 0.71 15.86 23.28
CA TRP A 527 0.66 14.98 22.11
C TRP A 527 0.77 15.76 20.83
N GLN A 528 1.41 15.18 19.83
CA GLN A 528 1.43 15.71 18.48
C GLN A 528 0.23 15.19 17.69
N TYR A 529 -0.31 16.00 16.79
CA TYR A 529 -1.18 15.55 15.72
C TYR A 529 -0.37 15.51 14.42
N LEU A 530 -0.21 14.33 13.83
CA LEU A 530 0.56 14.19 12.60
C LEU A 530 -0.38 14.26 11.40
N GLU A 531 -0.11 15.22 10.53
CA GLU A 531 -0.75 15.30 9.22
C GLU A 531 -0.21 14.21 8.28
N GLU A 532 -0.86 14.04 7.15
CA GLU A 532 -0.40 13.13 6.09
C GLU A 532 1.03 13.43 5.67
N GLY A 533 1.92 12.42 5.66
CA GLY A 533 3.34 12.57 5.38
C GLY A 533 4.18 13.16 6.53
N GLY A 534 3.58 13.63 7.61
CA GLY A 534 4.31 14.15 8.78
C GLY A 534 4.96 13.03 9.60
N ALA A 535 6.25 13.12 9.89
CA ALA A 535 6.98 12.11 10.66
C ALA A 535 6.90 12.33 12.19
N GLY A 536 6.74 13.57 12.66
CA GLY A 536 6.69 13.93 14.08
C GLY A 536 8.00 13.70 14.83
N ASP A 537 7.92 13.85 16.15
CA ASP A 537 9.03 13.59 17.08
C ASP A 537 8.78 12.28 17.84
N PRO A 538 9.59 11.22 17.59
CA PRO A 538 9.44 9.92 18.27
C PRO A 538 9.69 9.95 19.79
N ALA A 539 10.21 11.05 20.37
CA ALA A 539 10.36 11.20 21.82
C ALA A 539 9.04 11.58 22.53
N SER A 540 8.07 12.11 21.79
CA SER A 540 6.74 12.48 22.28
C SER A 540 5.69 11.48 21.77
N ASN A 541 4.47 11.55 22.35
CA ASN A 541 3.35 10.79 21.82
C ASN A 541 2.72 11.48 20.62
N ALA A 542 2.18 10.71 19.69
CA ALA A 542 1.50 11.25 18.54
C ALA A 542 0.16 10.54 18.26
N TRP A 543 -0.75 11.29 17.67
CA TRP A 543 -1.99 10.81 17.07
C TRP A 543 -1.96 11.11 15.57
N LEU A 544 -2.29 10.14 14.75
CA LEU A 544 -2.47 10.30 13.31
C LEU A 544 -3.68 9.53 12.81
N GLN A 545 -4.17 9.92 11.66
CA GLN A 545 -5.32 9.30 11.00
C GLN A 545 -4.97 9.05 9.54
N SER A 546 -5.20 7.84 9.07
CA SER A 546 -5.06 7.47 7.66
C SER A 546 -5.85 6.18 7.41
N GLY A 547 -6.22 5.94 6.16
CA GLY A 547 -7.03 4.81 5.76
C GLY A 547 -8.53 5.16 5.75
N ASP A 548 -9.14 5.03 4.57
CA ASP A 548 -10.53 5.40 4.31
C ASP A 548 -11.41 4.15 4.07
N ILE A 549 -11.23 3.07 4.86
CA ILE A 549 -11.94 1.79 4.63
C ILE A 549 -13.46 2.02 4.75
N ASP A 550 -13.90 2.73 5.79
CA ASP A 550 -15.31 3.01 6.01
C ASP A 550 -15.91 3.85 4.88
N LYS A 551 -15.27 4.91 4.50
CA LYS A 551 -15.69 5.79 3.40
C LYS A 551 -15.78 5.04 2.06
N GLU A 552 -14.77 4.21 1.75
CA GLU A 552 -14.80 3.34 0.56
C GLU A 552 -15.96 2.33 0.64
N GLY A 553 -16.25 1.78 1.82
CA GLY A 553 -17.37 0.88 2.07
C GLY A 553 -18.71 1.52 1.73
N HIS A 554 -18.97 2.70 2.25
CA HIS A 554 -20.20 3.46 1.97
C HIS A 554 -20.35 3.85 0.50
N VAL A 555 -19.27 4.22 -0.17
CA VAL A 555 -19.27 4.66 -1.59
C VAL A 555 -19.31 3.48 -2.55
N LYS A 556 -18.57 2.41 -2.28
CA LYS A 556 -18.33 1.30 -3.23
C LYS A 556 -19.18 0.05 -2.95
N GLY A 557 -19.73 -0.11 -1.73
CA GLY A 557 -20.46 -1.33 -1.33
C GLY A 557 -19.63 -2.58 -1.55
N LEU A 558 -20.14 -3.57 -2.29
CA LEU A 558 -19.44 -4.84 -2.56
C LEU A 558 -18.04 -4.68 -3.20
N LYS A 559 -17.82 -3.59 -3.94
CA LYS A 559 -16.51 -3.34 -4.56
C LYS A 559 -15.41 -2.99 -3.56
N LEU A 560 -15.77 -2.69 -2.30
CA LEU A 560 -14.82 -2.54 -1.20
C LEU A 560 -13.93 -3.79 -1.10
N ALA A 561 -14.49 -4.99 -1.25
CA ALA A 561 -13.74 -6.25 -1.14
C ALA A 561 -12.47 -6.27 -1.99
N ALA A 562 -12.54 -5.78 -3.23
CA ALA A 562 -11.39 -5.71 -4.15
C ALA A 562 -10.42 -4.55 -3.82
N ARG A 563 -10.77 -3.65 -2.91
CA ARG A 563 -9.96 -2.51 -2.51
C ARG A 563 -9.20 -2.73 -1.19
N ILE A 564 -9.66 -3.68 -0.37
CA ILE A 564 -9.13 -3.90 0.98
C ILE A 564 -7.60 -4.04 0.97
N ASP A 565 -7.02 -4.91 0.14
CA ASP A 565 -5.57 -5.13 0.17
C ASP A 565 -4.79 -3.86 -0.20
N THR A 566 -5.28 -3.03 -1.14
CA THR A 566 -4.67 -1.73 -1.48
C THR A 566 -4.73 -0.76 -0.29
N LEU A 567 -5.89 -0.67 0.38
CA LEU A 567 -6.06 0.20 1.54
C LEU A 567 -5.18 -0.23 2.72
N LEU A 568 -4.99 -1.55 2.89
CA LEU A 568 -4.06 -2.07 3.90
C LEU A 568 -2.60 -1.79 3.55
N ASP A 569 -2.23 -1.82 2.26
CA ASP A 569 -0.88 -1.47 1.81
C ASP A 569 -0.55 0.01 2.10
N GLU A 570 -1.51 0.93 1.93
CA GLU A 570 -1.37 2.34 2.32
C GLU A 570 -1.09 2.49 3.83
N VAL A 571 -1.75 1.69 4.68
CA VAL A 571 -1.48 1.67 6.13
C VAL A 571 -0.08 1.11 6.43
N VAL A 572 0.35 0.07 5.72
CA VAL A 572 1.71 -0.50 5.85
C VAL A 572 2.76 0.54 5.47
N GLU A 573 2.61 1.19 4.32
CA GLU A 573 3.53 2.24 3.86
C GLU A 573 3.65 3.36 4.91
N ARG A 574 2.51 3.78 5.49
CA ARG A 574 2.52 4.79 6.54
C ARG A 574 3.22 4.33 7.82
N ALA A 575 3.04 3.07 8.22
CA ALA A 575 3.75 2.49 9.37
C ALA A 575 5.27 2.39 9.10
N GLU A 576 5.68 2.05 7.87
CA GLU A 576 7.09 2.05 7.44
C GLU A 576 7.73 3.43 7.55
N GLU A 577 7.03 4.48 7.09
CA GLU A 577 7.49 5.86 7.21
C GLU A 577 7.73 6.26 8.67
N LEU A 578 6.81 5.91 9.58
CA LEU A 578 6.95 6.19 11.00
C LEU A 578 8.13 5.44 11.61
N ILE A 579 8.32 4.16 11.28
CA ILE A 579 9.48 3.37 11.73
C ILE A 579 10.78 3.97 11.22
N ALA A 580 10.83 4.37 9.94
CA ALA A 580 12.00 5.03 9.34
C ALA A 580 12.30 6.37 10.00
N ALA A 581 11.28 7.09 10.47
CA ALA A 581 11.41 8.33 11.24
C ALA A 581 11.86 8.11 12.70
N GLY A 582 11.99 6.86 13.15
CA GLY A 582 12.51 6.51 14.47
C GLY A 582 11.47 6.14 15.52
N TRP A 583 10.18 6.03 15.14
CA TRP A 583 9.15 5.54 16.06
C TRP A 583 9.42 4.08 16.41
N ARG A 584 9.42 3.76 17.70
CA ARG A 584 9.66 2.40 18.20
C ARG A 584 8.39 1.66 18.58
N LYS A 585 7.33 2.42 18.86
CA LYS A 585 6.02 1.91 19.23
C LYS A 585 4.98 2.58 18.36
N ILE A 586 4.23 1.77 17.61
CA ILE A 586 3.08 2.22 16.86
C ILE A 586 1.91 1.35 17.31
N ARG A 587 0.80 1.99 17.67
CA ARG A 587 -0.45 1.33 18.01
C ARG A 587 -1.50 1.71 16.96
N ILE A 588 -1.94 0.74 16.16
CA ILE A 588 -3.02 0.92 15.21
C ILE A 588 -4.33 0.62 15.94
N VAL A 589 -5.26 1.57 15.88
CA VAL A 589 -6.58 1.47 16.50
C VAL A 589 -7.67 1.85 15.51
N THR A 590 -8.89 1.40 15.77
CA THR A 590 -10.08 1.73 14.99
C THR A 590 -11.26 1.98 15.93
N ASP A 591 -12.29 2.57 15.40
CA ASP A 591 -13.53 2.87 16.13
C ASP A 591 -14.58 1.75 16.02
N HIS A 592 -14.73 1.15 14.84
CA HIS A 592 -15.70 0.09 14.58
C HIS A 592 -15.25 -0.81 13.41
N GLY A 593 -15.91 -1.94 13.27
CA GLY A 593 -15.94 -2.69 12.04
C GLY A 593 -17.28 -2.51 11.32
N TRP A 594 -17.65 -3.43 10.44
CA TRP A 594 -18.81 -3.32 9.57
C TRP A 594 -19.34 -4.68 9.13
N ILE A 595 -20.58 -4.69 8.61
CA ILE A 595 -21.19 -5.83 7.92
C ILE A 595 -21.15 -5.57 6.41
N LEU A 596 -20.79 -6.61 5.64
CA LEU A 596 -20.88 -6.62 4.19
C LEU A 596 -21.63 -7.90 3.78
N THR A 597 -22.73 -7.74 3.08
CA THR A 597 -23.54 -8.85 2.60
C THR A 597 -23.55 -8.93 1.06
N PRO A 598 -23.51 -10.13 0.46
CA PRO A 598 -23.49 -10.29 -1.00
C PRO A 598 -24.73 -9.74 -1.68
N ARG A 599 -25.86 -9.69 -0.97
CA ARG A 599 -27.09 -9.00 -1.36
C ARG A 599 -27.45 -7.92 -0.35
N PRO A 600 -28.25 -6.91 -0.74
CA PRO A 600 -28.70 -5.90 0.20
C PRO A 600 -29.35 -6.50 1.44
N MET A 601 -28.97 -5.98 2.61
CA MET A 601 -29.54 -6.36 3.91
C MET A 601 -31.06 -6.21 3.88
N SER A 602 -31.76 -7.15 4.52
CA SER A 602 -33.20 -7.09 4.64
C SER A 602 -33.61 -5.84 5.43
N LYS A 603 -34.47 -5.02 4.83
CA LYS A 603 -35.01 -3.84 5.50
C LYS A 603 -36.01 -4.24 6.58
N VAL A 604 -35.86 -3.68 7.78
CA VAL A 604 -36.86 -3.75 8.84
C VAL A 604 -37.45 -2.37 9.12
N ASP A 605 -38.75 -2.33 9.44
CA ASP A 605 -39.46 -1.08 9.61
C ASP A 605 -39.38 -0.60 11.06
N LEU A 606 -38.84 0.60 11.23
CA LEU A 606 -38.87 1.34 12.48
C LEU A 606 -39.69 2.63 12.27
N PRO A 607 -40.86 2.78 12.94
CA PRO A 607 -41.74 3.93 12.73
C PRO A 607 -41.04 5.28 13.00
N LYS A 608 -41.12 6.19 12.04
CA LYS A 608 -40.44 7.50 12.13
C LYS A 608 -40.87 8.35 13.36
N HIS A 609 -42.07 8.15 13.84
CA HIS A 609 -42.57 8.89 15.01
C HIS A 609 -41.93 8.44 16.33
N LEU A 610 -41.31 7.26 16.35
CA LEU A 610 -40.59 6.74 17.52
C LEU A 610 -39.12 7.11 17.52
N THR A 611 -38.57 7.70 16.46
CA THR A 611 -37.14 7.94 16.29
C THR A 611 -36.85 9.44 16.11
N GLU A 612 -35.73 9.90 16.61
CA GLU A 612 -35.17 11.23 16.33
C GLU A 612 -34.21 11.17 15.14
N THR A 613 -33.23 10.30 15.21
CA THR A 613 -32.27 10.06 14.15
C THR A 613 -32.22 8.58 13.77
N ARG A 614 -31.86 8.28 12.52
CA ARG A 614 -31.93 6.93 11.96
C ARG A 614 -30.73 6.66 11.06
N TRP A 615 -29.89 5.75 11.50
CA TRP A 615 -28.84 5.12 10.73
C TRP A 615 -29.32 3.81 10.10
N GLY A 616 -28.51 3.11 9.35
CA GLY A 616 -28.95 1.83 8.79
C GLY A 616 -29.04 0.75 9.85
N ARG A 617 -28.10 0.70 10.79
CA ARG A 617 -28.03 -0.36 11.79
C ARG A 617 -28.52 0.05 13.19
N CYS A 618 -28.69 1.36 13.46
CA CYS A 618 -29.14 1.88 14.74
C CYS A 618 -30.06 3.10 14.60
N ALA A 619 -30.78 3.44 15.66
CA ALA A 619 -31.61 4.65 15.71
C ALA A 619 -31.85 5.14 17.15
N VAL A 620 -31.82 6.43 17.35
CA VAL A 620 -32.23 7.05 18.66
C VAL A 620 -33.75 6.93 18.85
N ILE A 621 -34.14 6.43 20.00
CA ILE A 621 -35.56 6.28 20.37
C ILE A 621 -36.02 7.47 21.22
N LYS A 622 -37.15 8.05 20.87
CA LYS A 622 -37.82 9.09 21.66
C LYS A 622 -38.43 8.49 22.93
N ASP A 623 -38.15 9.12 24.06
CA ASP A 623 -38.83 8.88 25.35
C ASP A 623 -39.18 7.41 25.64
N SER A 624 -38.30 6.60 26.12
CA SER A 624 -38.52 5.26 26.71
C SER A 624 -39.62 4.38 26.05
N VAL A 625 -39.89 4.59 24.78
CA VAL A 625 -40.94 3.84 24.05
C VAL A 625 -40.36 2.48 23.64
N ASP A 626 -41.16 1.42 23.88
CA ASP A 626 -40.82 0.10 23.37
C ASP A 626 -40.87 0.11 21.83
N SER A 627 -39.72 0.05 21.18
CA SER A 627 -39.60 0.02 19.74
C SER A 627 -39.85 -1.39 19.12
N GLY A 628 -40.00 -2.42 19.96
CA GLY A 628 -40.03 -3.83 19.54
C GLY A 628 -38.66 -4.39 19.16
N TYR A 629 -37.60 -3.59 19.22
CA TYR A 629 -36.23 -3.97 18.96
C TYR A 629 -35.37 -3.94 20.22
N GLN A 630 -34.21 -4.60 20.19
CA GLN A 630 -33.25 -4.50 21.29
C GLN A 630 -32.78 -3.07 21.42
N GLN A 631 -32.80 -2.56 22.67
CA GLN A 631 -32.33 -1.23 23.01
C GLN A 631 -31.08 -1.31 23.87
N VAL A 632 -30.14 -0.41 23.64
CA VAL A 632 -28.93 -0.18 24.46
C VAL A 632 -28.79 1.31 24.77
N GLY A 633 -28.08 1.64 25.84
CA GLY A 633 -27.71 3.02 26.13
C GLY A 633 -26.59 3.53 25.20
N TRP A 634 -26.61 4.82 24.88
CA TRP A 634 -25.50 5.48 24.23
C TRP A 634 -24.26 5.48 25.16
N TYR A 635 -23.09 5.16 24.60
CA TYR A 635 -21.84 5.10 25.36
C TYR A 635 -21.57 6.38 26.19
N TRP A 636 -21.74 7.56 25.58
CA TRP A 636 -21.51 8.85 26.22
C TRP A 636 -22.62 9.27 27.21
N ASN A 637 -23.81 8.72 27.06
CA ASN A 637 -24.96 9.01 27.98
C ASN A 637 -25.99 7.88 27.92
N SER A 638 -25.99 7.02 28.90
CA SER A 638 -26.89 5.86 29.00
C SER A 638 -28.37 6.18 29.05
N ALA A 639 -28.73 7.45 29.33
CA ALA A 639 -30.12 7.92 29.29
C ALA A 639 -30.65 8.04 27.83
N VAL A 640 -29.79 8.14 26.84
CA VAL A 640 -30.16 8.08 25.42
C VAL A 640 -30.33 6.63 25.02
N SER A 641 -31.55 6.22 24.68
CA SER A 641 -31.86 4.84 24.25
C SER A 641 -31.73 4.69 22.75
N ILE A 642 -31.07 3.60 22.34
CA ILE A 642 -30.74 3.28 20.93
C ILE A 642 -31.36 1.94 20.58
N ALA A 643 -32.23 1.90 19.55
CA ALA A 643 -32.70 0.66 18.95
C ALA A 643 -31.66 0.11 18.00
N MET A 644 -31.37 -1.19 18.12
CA MET A 644 -30.44 -1.93 17.26
C MET A 644 -31.21 -2.78 16.24
N ALA A 645 -30.75 -2.75 15.00
CA ALA A 645 -31.31 -3.60 13.95
C ALA A 645 -31.05 -5.09 14.27
N PRO A 646 -32.08 -5.96 14.13
CA PRO A 646 -31.93 -7.38 14.47
C PRO A 646 -31.10 -8.13 13.42
N GLY A 647 -30.21 -8.99 13.87
CA GLY A 647 -29.36 -9.77 12.99
C GLY A 647 -28.59 -8.89 11.98
N VAL A 648 -28.55 -9.29 10.73
CA VAL A 648 -27.96 -8.52 9.62
C VAL A 648 -28.98 -7.67 8.85
N CYS A 649 -30.08 -7.29 9.48
CA CYS A 649 -31.08 -6.38 8.90
C CYS A 649 -30.62 -4.92 8.98
N SER A 650 -31.23 -4.05 8.16
CA SER A 650 -31.01 -2.60 8.19
C SER A 650 -32.35 -1.84 8.27
N PHE A 651 -32.37 -0.70 8.94
CA PHE A 651 -33.50 0.23 8.92
C PHE A 651 -33.59 1.03 7.60
N LYS A 652 -32.56 0.97 6.76
CA LYS A 652 -32.49 1.57 5.43
C LYS A 652 -32.52 0.48 4.37
N ALA A 653 -33.11 0.75 3.21
CA ALA A 653 -33.16 -0.19 2.09
C ALA A 653 -31.90 -0.06 1.21
N GLY A 654 -31.51 -1.17 0.56
CA GLY A 654 -30.48 -1.17 -0.50
C GLY A 654 -29.03 -1.15 0.00
N GLN A 655 -28.80 -1.38 1.28
CA GLN A 655 -27.46 -1.37 1.87
C GLN A 655 -26.83 -2.77 1.80
N ASN A 656 -25.68 -2.91 1.14
CA ASN A 656 -24.81 -4.08 1.24
C ASN A 656 -23.76 -3.92 2.33
N TYR A 657 -23.32 -2.70 2.57
CA TYR A 657 -22.36 -2.27 3.57
C TYR A 657 -23.04 -1.36 4.57
N ASP A 658 -22.85 -1.61 5.86
CA ASP A 658 -23.32 -0.72 6.93
C ASP A 658 -22.64 -1.07 8.27
N HIS A 659 -22.68 -0.15 9.22
CA HIS A 659 -22.17 -0.29 10.58
C HIS A 659 -23.07 0.46 11.59
N GLY A 660 -22.75 0.36 12.88
CA GLY A 660 -23.52 1.03 13.93
C GLY A 660 -24.43 0.08 14.70
N GLY A 661 -24.46 -1.20 14.32
CA GLY A 661 -25.28 -2.22 14.94
C GLY A 661 -24.55 -2.98 16.04
N LEU A 662 -25.14 -4.11 16.41
CA LEU A 662 -24.68 -4.97 17.49
C LEU A 662 -24.36 -6.36 16.92
N SER A 663 -23.15 -6.51 16.36
CA SER A 663 -22.54 -7.76 15.90
C SER A 663 -21.08 -7.82 16.31
N LEU A 664 -20.47 -9.02 16.28
CA LEU A 664 -19.03 -9.15 16.53
C LEU A 664 -18.22 -8.39 15.49
N GLN A 665 -18.66 -8.42 14.22
CA GLN A 665 -18.01 -7.74 13.10
C GLN A 665 -18.01 -6.21 13.24
N GLU A 666 -19.03 -5.63 13.86
CA GLU A 666 -19.17 -4.18 14.10
C GLU A 666 -18.52 -3.74 15.42
N CYS A 667 -18.57 -4.61 16.44
CA CYS A 667 -18.24 -4.24 17.82
C CYS A 667 -16.84 -4.69 18.28
N MET A 668 -16.25 -5.72 17.67
CA MET A 668 -14.88 -6.10 18.00
C MET A 668 -13.87 -5.29 17.20
N THR A 669 -13.26 -4.31 17.86
CA THR A 669 -12.26 -3.44 17.27
C THR A 669 -10.85 -4.00 17.49
N PRO A 670 -10.07 -4.26 16.43
CA PRO A 670 -8.69 -4.71 16.57
C PRO A 670 -7.78 -3.62 17.13
N VAL A 671 -6.74 -4.05 17.84
CA VAL A 671 -5.62 -3.22 18.26
C VAL A 671 -4.34 -3.91 17.83
N ILE A 672 -3.57 -3.31 16.92
CA ILE A 672 -2.27 -3.83 16.49
C ILE A 672 -1.18 -3.01 17.14
N GLN A 673 -0.28 -3.67 17.87
CA GLN A 673 0.91 -3.05 18.43
C GLN A 673 2.13 -3.48 17.63
N ILE A 674 2.92 -2.50 17.18
CA ILE A 674 4.20 -2.70 16.50
C ILE A 674 5.30 -2.24 17.45
N ARG A 675 6.24 -3.14 17.80
CA ARG A 675 7.42 -2.83 18.59
C ARG A 675 8.67 -3.06 17.76
N ASN A 676 9.28 -1.99 17.31
CA ASN A 676 10.54 -2.07 16.58
C ASN A 676 11.71 -2.19 17.57
N THR A 677 12.26 -3.41 17.70
CA THR A 677 13.39 -3.71 18.57
C THR A 677 14.76 -3.56 17.88
N LYS A 678 14.79 -3.28 16.57
CA LYS A 678 16.05 -3.02 15.87
C LYS A 678 16.69 -1.78 16.48
N ALA A 679 17.80 -1.97 17.18
CA ALA A 679 18.55 -0.91 17.81
C ALA A 679 19.00 0.11 16.75
N VAL A 680 18.42 1.30 16.80
CA VAL A 680 19.14 2.47 16.34
C VAL A 680 20.34 2.58 17.28
N THR A 681 21.55 2.56 16.74
CA THR A 681 22.81 2.74 17.48
C THR A 681 22.62 3.84 18.51
N ALA A 682 22.89 3.51 19.76
CA ALA A 682 22.66 4.39 20.91
C ALA A 682 23.24 5.79 20.63
N VAL A 683 22.38 6.78 20.56
CA VAL A 683 22.79 8.17 20.66
C VAL A 683 23.34 8.34 22.07
N SER A 684 24.59 8.80 22.16
CA SER A 684 25.32 9.14 23.39
C SER A 684 24.44 9.95 24.35
N ALA A 685 24.70 9.78 25.62
CA ALA A 685 23.95 10.44 26.70
C ALA A 685 23.68 11.92 26.39
N VAL A 686 22.43 12.31 26.46
CA VAL A 686 21.96 13.68 26.24
C VAL A 686 22.73 14.62 27.18
N THR A 687 23.44 15.57 26.62
CA THR A 687 24.19 16.58 27.36
C THR A 687 23.53 17.96 27.31
N ALA A 688 22.37 18.10 26.75
CA ALA A 688 21.60 19.33 26.65
C ALA A 688 20.13 19.14 27.05
N THR A 689 19.56 20.10 27.83
CA THR A 689 18.15 20.11 28.25
C THR A 689 17.50 21.44 27.83
N LEU A 690 16.41 21.37 27.08
CA LEU A 690 15.62 22.55 26.72
C LEU A 690 14.75 22.98 27.88
N SER A 691 15.02 24.17 28.45
CA SER A 691 14.29 24.69 29.60
C SER A 691 13.08 25.56 29.22
N ASP A 692 13.15 26.34 28.15
CA ASP A 692 12.05 27.19 27.72
C ASP A 692 12.06 27.47 26.21
N ILE A 693 10.87 27.57 25.61
CA ILE A 693 10.64 28.00 24.22
C ILE A 693 9.50 29.04 24.25
N ARG A 694 9.78 30.24 23.72
CA ARG A 694 8.77 31.31 23.62
C ARG A 694 8.78 31.92 22.24
N TRP A 695 7.63 32.16 21.69
CA TRP A 695 7.46 32.86 20.43
C TRP A 695 7.15 34.34 20.65
N LEU A 696 7.67 35.16 19.79
CA LEU A 696 7.39 36.59 19.63
C LEU A 696 7.11 36.83 18.16
N GLY A 697 5.88 36.65 17.71
CA GLY A 697 5.55 36.52 16.30
C GLY A 697 6.37 35.39 15.69
N LEU A 698 7.07 35.62 14.59
CA LEU A 698 7.88 34.62 13.90
C LEU A 698 9.30 34.40 14.49
N THR A 699 9.58 34.95 15.67
CA THR A 699 10.88 34.77 16.34
C THR A 699 10.73 33.82 17.53
N CYS A 700 11.34 32.64 17.41
CA CYS A 700 11.45 31.65 18.47
C CYS A 700 12.61 31.99 19.41
N LYS A 701 12.33 32.31 20.66
CA LYS A 701 13.33 32.49 21.73
C LYS A 701 13.51 31.19 22.50
N ILE A 702 14.74 30.77 22.67
CA ILE A 702 15.12 29.48 23.22
C ILE A 702 15.98 29.70 24.44
N GLN A 703 15.72 28.92 25.49
CA GLN A 703 16.60 28.79 26.65
C GLN A 703 16.84 27.29 26.89
N ALA A 704 18.12 26.94 27.01
CA ALA A 704 18.59 25.57 27.26
C ALA A 704 19.75 25.52 28.24
N GLU A 705 19.79 24.45 29.03
CA GLU A 705 20.93 24.11 29.86
C GLU A 705 21.76 23.07 29.14
N THR A 706 23.04 23.33 28.91
CA THR A 706 23.94 22.41 28.21
C THR A 706 25.30 22.38 28.89
N THR A 707 25.87 21.18 28.96
CA THR A 707 27.24 20.94 29.37
C THR A 707 28.21 20.81 28.19
N ALA A 708 27.65 20.81 26.96
CA ALA A 708 28.44 20.74 25.74
C ALA A 708 28.77 22.13 25.20
N ASP A 709 30.01 22.34 24.75
CA ASP A 709 30.41 23.52 24.02
C ASP A 709 29.97 23.47 22.54
N GLY A 710 29.66 24.64 21.96
CA GLY A 710 29.39 24.75 20.54
C GLY A 710 28.00 24.25 20.08
N VAL A 711 27.04 24.10 21.01
CA VAL A 711 25.69 23.64 20.68
C VAL A 711 24.98 24.62 19.75
N LEU A 712 24.40 24.09 18.66
CA LEU A 712 23.64 24.80 17.65
C LEU A 712 22.13 24.53 17.81
N ALA A 713 21.32 25.57 17.69
CA ALA A 713 19.86 25.46 17.67
C ALA A 713 19.32 25.64 16.24
N VAL A 714 18.32 24.86 15.87
CA VAL A 714 17.64 24.91 14.58
C VAL A 714 16.20 24.45 14.71
N LEU A 715 15.28 25.00 13.92
CA LEU A 715 13.92 24.50 13.79
C LEU A 715 13.82 23.65 12.53
N ARG A 716 13.16 22.50 12.65
CA ARG A 716 12.90 21.53 11.57
C ARG A 716 11.42 21.18 11.51
N THR A 717 10.91 20.83 10.34
CA THR A 717 9.60 20.18 10.22
C THR A 717 9.67 18.71 10.59
N HIS A 718 10.85 18.07 10.41
CA HIS A 718 11.13 16.67 10.74
C HIS A 718 12.42 16.58 11.56
N PRO A 719 12.35 16.18 12.85
CA PRO A 719 13.47 16.31 13.77
C PRO A 719 14.72 15.49 13.38
N ALA A 720 14.54 14.36 12.73
CA ALA A 720 15.61 13.47 12.28
C ALA A 720 16.18 13.83 10.90
N ASP A 721 15.47 14.68 10.13
CA ASP A 721 15.86 15.05 8.77
C ASP A 721 16.55 16.42 8.75
N PRO A 722 17.86 16.47 8.49
CA PRO A 722 18.61 17.73 8.37
C PRO A 722 18.10 18.63 7.22
N ASP A 723 17.46 18.05 6.21
CA ASP A 723 16.96 18.78 5.05
C ASP A 723 15.61 19.46 5.31
N SER A 724 14.96 19.16 6.44
CA SER A 724 13.71 19.77 6.89
C SER A 724 13.90 21.06 7.70
N GLU A 725 15.09 21.66 7.69
CA GLU A 725 15.40 22.89 8.45
C GLU A 725 14.64 24.10 7.90
N ILE A 726 13.82 24.72 8.76
CA ILE A 726 13.06 25.96 8.43
C ILE A 726 13.75 27.21 8.93
N THR A 727 14.88 27.08 9.62
CA THR A 727 15.75 28.17 10.07
C THR A 727 17.22 27.87 9.80
N LYS A 728 18.04 28.90 9.81
CA LYS A 728 19.50 28.71 9.86
C LYS A 728 19.91 28.23 11.24
N ARG A 729 20.87 27.31 11.30
CA ARG A 729 21.52 26.89 12.57
C ARG A 729 22.17 28.06 13.24
N LYS A 730 21.92 28.27 14.54
CA LYS A 730 22.54 29.32 15.35
C LYS A 730 23.14 28.75 16.64
N PRO A 731 24.33 29.20 17.03
CA PRO A 731 24.93 28.77 18.29
C PRO A 731 24.15 29.33 19.50
N LEU A 732 24.01 28.48 20.54
CA LEU A 732 23.60 28.90 21.86
C LEU A 732 24.71 29.72 22.49
N LYS A 733 24.39 30.95 22.97
CA LYS A 733 25.28 31.81 23.75
C LYS A 733 24.71 31.93 25.17
N ASP A 734 25.46 31.50 26.15
CA ASP A 734 25.00 31.45 27.55
C ASP A 734 23.65 30.73 27.70
N GLY A 735 23.48 29.62 26.99
CA GLY A 735 22.24 28.82 26.99
C GLY A 735 21.07 29.47 26.29
N LYS A 736 21.23 30.56 25.51
CA LYS A 736 20.13 31.27 24.84
C LYS A 736 20.40 31.45 23.36
N CYS A 737 19.31 31.39 22.59
CA CYS A 737 19.30 31.64 21.14
C CYS A 737 17.97 32.22 20.70
N SER A 738 17.95 32.87 19.52
CA SER A 738 16.72 33.33 18.87
C SER A 738 16.75 32.92 17.38
N LEU A 739 15.76 32.19 16.94
CA LEU A 739 15.60 31.77 15.55
C LEU A 739 14.46 32.55 14.89
N LEU A 740 14.67 33.07 13.71
CA LEU A 740 13.66 33.74 12.91
C LEU A 740 13.18 32.76 11.84
N VAL A 741 11.88 32.56 11.78
CA VAL A 741 11.20 31.69 10.80
C VAL A 741 10.59 32.56 9.71
N ASP A 742 10.52 32.04 8.48
CA ASP A 742 9.86 32.68 7.35
C ASP A 742 8.33 32.64 7.57
N ASP A 743 7.61 33.69 7.12
CA ASP A 743 6.16 33.84 7.28
C ASP A 743 5.33 32.71 6.67
N GLN A 744 5.84 32.06 5.64
CA GLN A 744 5.19 30.88 5.03
C GLN A 744 5.02 29.68 5.98
N PHE A 745 5.74 29.66 7.11
CA PHE A 745 5.65 28.59 8.12
C PHE A 745 4.81 28.99 9.34
N GLU A 746 4.20 30.15 9.37
CA GLU A 746 3.34 30.58 10.48
C GLU A 746 2.19 29.59 10.69
N GLY A 747 1.94 29.17 11.93
CA GLY A 747 0.92 28.19 12.29
C GLY A 747 1.27 26.75 11.95
N SER A 748 2.47 26.46 11.40
CA SER A 748 2.90 25.09 11.11
C SER A 748 3.56 24.43 12.32
N SER A 749 3.46 23.09 12.41
CA SER A 749 4.19 22.31 13.41
C SER A 749 5.66 22.26 13.06
N ALA A 750 6.52 22.51 14.06
CA ALA A 750 7.95 22.42 13.94
C ALA A 750 8.57 21.78 15.20
N VAL A 751 9.82 21.33 15.07
CA VAL A 751 10.58 20.78 16.19
C VAL A 751 11.86 21.59 16.35
N LEU A 752 12.06 22.14 17.53
CA LEU A 752 13.32 22.75 17.90
C LEU A 752 14.33 21.63 18.20
N VAL A 753 15.47 21.67 17.51
CA VAL A 753 16.54 20.68 17.65
C VAL A 753 17.82 21.38 18.10
N LEU A 754 18.47 20.84 19.13
CA LEU A 754 19.83 21.23 19.55
C LEU A 754 20.80 20.19 18.99
N LEU A 755 21.85 20.67 18.34
CA LEU A 755 22.86 19.85 17.68
C LEU A 755 24.23 20.10 18.31
N ASP A 756 25.07 19.07 18.31
CA ASP A 756 26.52 19.24 18.57
C ASP A 756 27.26 19.81 17.33
N ASP A 757 28.54 19.98 17.42
CA ASP A 757 29.41 20.48 16.34
C ASP A 757 29.53 19.50 15.16
N GLN A 758 29.18 18.22 15.37
CA GLN A 758 29.15 17.17 14.33
C GLN A 758 27.76 17.01 13.68
N GLY A 759 26.74 17.72 14.21
CA GLY A 759 25.38 17.66 13.72
C GLY A 759 24.53 16.57 14.36
N ASN A 760 24.99 15.91 15.43
CA ASN A 760 24.18 14.95 16.17
C ASN A 760 23.17 15.67 17.07
N VAL A 761 21.97 15.09 17.20
CA VAL A 761 20.88 15.65 17.99
C VAL A 761 21.15 15.44 19.48
N LEU A 762 21.27 16.53 20.23
CA LEU A 762 21.47 16.54 21.69
C LEU A 762 20.15 16.62 22.44
N ALA A 763 19.23 17.46 21.98
CA ALA A 763 17.90 17.62 22.54
C ALA A 763 16.93 18.12 21.46
N LYS A 764 15.65 17.85 21.64
CA LYS A 764 14.59 18.31 20.73
C LYS A 764 13.28 18.53 21.47
N LYS A 765 12.45 19.48 21.00
CA LYS A 765 11.16 19.79 21.57
C LYS A 765 10.20 20.30 20.49
N PRO A 766 9.00 19.72 20.38
CA PRO A 766 8.01 20.20 19.42
C PRO A 766 7.49 21.58 19.81
N THR A 767 7.13 22.36 18.81
CA THR A 767 6.57 23.71 18.95
C THR A 767 5.67 24.03 17.75
N LEU A 768 4.75 24.95 17.93
CA LEU A 768 3.97 25.52 16.84
C LEU A 768 4.58 26.87 16.47
N VAL A 769 4.80 27.15 15.19
CA VAL A 769 5.42 28.40 14.74
C VAL A 769 4.47 29.58 14.99
N GLY A 770 4.91 30.55 15.80
CA GLY A 770 4.12 31.76 16.10
C GLY A 770 3.10 31.62 17.23
N ASP A 771 3.06 30.49 17.95
CA ASP A 771 2.14 30.28 19.09
C ASP A 771 2.71 30.99 20.35
N GLU A 772 1.94 31.94 20.96
CA GLU A 772 2.34 32.71 22.14
C GLU A 772 2.24 31.90 23.45
#